data_22aa8e24a1c5c02131f13f964171e25a
#
_entry.id   22aa8e24a1c5c02131f13f964171e25a
#
_cell.length_a   1.000
_cell.length_b   1.000
_cell.length_c   1.000
_cell.angle_alpha   90.00
_cell.angle_beta   90.00
_cell.angle_gamma   90.00
#
_symmetry.space_group_name_H-M   'P 1'
#
loop_
_entity.id
_entity.type
_entity.pdbx_description
1 polymer ?
#
loop_
_entity_poly.entity_id
_entity_poly.type
_entity_poly.pdbx_seq_one_letter_code
_entity_poly.pdbx_strand_id
1 'polypeptide(L)'
;MIITKLVMRNFRVFRGEHTLDLEPETQKGKPLILIGGLNGSGKTSILTAIRLALYGVQAFDDVFSKQAYIERLSSLIHNGKPDDLEDFTHSFVEISFKLQIDGEHILYRARRSWSRGKSDTLIIYENDSEMTGKTSELLQGFLNELIPVGVGELFFFDGEKIATLAEDETGSILRIAMQRLLGLDVVTRLKNDLNIYLKNDERRKLSAKVQGQIEELENKKKILIQLAAEKRNKTVEYLNGIAANINDLRKYEALLISLGKNFADSKVSEQAKLKVLEAQESQLKKQLINSLDGYFPLSLAPNIFKNLFDQIELEKKIIQANIFRAGLEDFLEKLKGELAVRSSTTLKIATETIQDQLDDFISQQPSGEVILDVSEREANILHHAVYSIASRQKEEKNNLCLEIKTIEDAILGAKENISRVPEEEQLSSTFNTIREFDDAIRDAVSKFQRLNSEAKEALNEALNCVREQQKFHDMIKNKVTFDNASEYALTILPLLTKYAHKLSEKRIAEVEKEFSRIYKRLARKDELKLRAKINAKTFNVDLQDENGKLIDRNLLSAGEKQIYAVTMLEALGHVSGKLLPVIIDTPLGRLDSHHRDKLVENYIPDASHQVIILSTDTEIDEKYYRYYLRDCISKSYEICYSSLSQSSVIKHGYFWKKNNESEVSI
;
A
#
# COMPACT_ATOMS: atom_id res chain seq x y z
N MET A 1 -11.59 -18.24 13.70
CA MET A 1 -12.91 -17.59 13.50
C MET A 1 -13.69 -18.37 12.46
N ILE A 2 -14.98 -18.67 12.71
CA ILE A 2 -15.88 -19.35 11.76
C ILE A 2 -17.11 -18.46 11.58
N ILE A 3 -17.41 -18.05 10.35
CA ILE A 3 -18.65 -17.35 10.04
C ILE A 3 -19.78 -18.37 10.03
N THR A 4 -20.80 -18.16 10.87
CA THR A 4 -21.91 -19.11 11.00
C THR A 4 -23.15 -18.67 10.22
N LYS A 5 -23.42 -17.36 10.15
CA LYS A 5 -24.66 -16.86 9.54
C LYS A 5 -24.46 -15.47 8.94
N LEU A 6 -25.10 -15.21 7.81
CA LEU A 6 -25.27 -13.88 7.24
C LEU A 6 -26.76 -13.61 7.08
N VAL A 7 -27.24 -12.47 7.59
CA VAL A 7 -28.59 -11.99 7.39
C VAL A 7 -28.54 -10.64 6.69
N MET A 8 -29.37 -10.47 5.66
CA MET A 8 -29.48 -9.22 4.90
C MET A 8 -30.95 -8.88 4.76
N ARG A 9 -31.30 -7.61 4.95
CA ARG A 9 -32.66 -7.13 4.72
C ARG A 9 -32.65 -5.92 3.80
N ASN A 10 -33.45 -5.99 2.76
CA ASN A 10 -33.60 -4.91 1.76
C ASN A 10 -32.24 -4.40 1.24
N PHE A 11 -31.34 -5.32 0.88
CA PHE A 11 -29.98 -5.02 0.51
C PHE A 11 -29.71 -5.24 -0.97
N ARG A 12 -29.44 -4.19 -1.72
CA ARG A 12 -29.18 -4.18 -3.18
C ARG A 12 -30.27 -4.94 -3.94
N VAL A 13 -29.94 -6.11 -4.51
CA VAL A 13 -30.88 -6.94 -5.28
C VAL A 13 -31.76 -7.84 -4.39
N PHE A 14 -31.51 -7.89 -3.08
CA PHE A 14 -32.26 -8.72 -2.16
C PHE A 14 -33.41 -7.94 -1.50
N ARG A 15 -34.65 -8.30 -1.84
CA ARG A 15 -35.86 -7.75 -1.26
C ARG A 15 -36.26 -8.57 -0.04
N GLY A 16 -36.69 -7.90 1.04
CA GLY A 16 -37.05 -8.57 2.29
C GLY A 16 -35.85 -9.12 3.04
N GLU A 17 -36.07 -10.05 3.93
CA GLU A 17 -35.04 -10.65 4.76
C GLU A 17 -34.55 -11.98 4.17
N HIS A 18 -33.23 -12.09 3.99
CA HIS A 18 -32.57 -13.28 3.50
C HIS A 18 -31.52 -13.74 4.50
N THR A 19 -31.53 -15.02 4.78
CA THR A 19 -30.60 -15.68 5.69
C THR A 19 -29.80 -16.72 4.95
N LEU A 20 -28.46 -16.67 5.11
CA LEU A 20 -27.51 -17.69 4.68
C LEU A 20 -26.89 -18.34 5.89
N ASP A 21 -27.01 -19.65 6.01
CA ASP A 21 -26.28 -20.45 6.97
C ASP A 21 -24.92 -20.81 6.37
N LEU A 22 -23.85 -20.23 6.96
CA LEU A 22 -22.48 -20.33 6.47
C LEU A 22 -21.59 -21.17 7.39
N GLU A 23 -22.18 -21.94 8.33
CA GLU A 23 -21.40 -22.81 9.20
C GLU A 23 -20.96 -24.08 8.46
N PRO A 24 -19.64 -24.33 8.31
CA PRO A 24 -19.15 -25.50 7.60
C PRO A 24 -19.22 -26.77 8.48
N GLU A 25 -19.33 -27.92 7.85
CA GLU A 25 -19.28 -29.23 8.54
C GLU A 25 -17.81 -29.69 8.66
N THR A 26 -16.99 -28.93 9.38
CA THR A 26 -15.55 -29.19 9.51
C THR A 26 -15.22 -30.54 10.13
N GLN A 27 -16.07 -31.05 11.05
CA GLN A 27 -15.89 -32.37 11.64
C GLN A 27 -16.01 -33.51 10.61
N LYS A 28 -16.68 -33.29 9.49
CA LYS A 28 -16.82 -34.21 8.37
C LYS A 28 -15.81 -33.97 7.24
N GLY A 29 -14.83 -33.07 7.44
CA GLY A 29 -13.87 -32.70 6.40
C GLY A 29 -14.47 -31.87 5.26
N LYS A 30 -15.57 -31.13 5.51
CA LYS A 30 -16.28 -30.34 4.51
C LYS A 30 -16.20 -28.83 4.79
N PRO A 31 -15.09 -28.18 4.42
CA PRO A 31 -14.90 -26.76 4.71
C PRO A 31 -15.60 -25.81 3.71
N LEU A 32 -16.09 -26.34 2.57
CA LEU A 32 -16.53 -25.53 1.44
C LEU A 32 -18.03 -25.24 1.49
N ILE A 33 -18.37 -23.96 1.31
CA ILE A 33 -19.72 -23.46 1.06
C ILE A 33 -19.73 -22.85 -0.33
N LEU A 34 -20.62 -23.38 -1.18
CA LEU A 34 -20.71 -23.00 -2.57
C LEU A 34 -21.98 -22.19 -2.83
N ILE A 35 -21.84 -20.97 -3.33
CA ILE A 35 -22.96 -20.09 -3.65
C ILE A 35 -22.92 -19.78 -5.15
N GLY A 36 -23.84 -20.38 -5.89
CA GLY A 36 -23.98 -20.19 -7.33
C GLY A 36 -24.93 -19.04 -7.67
N GLY A 37 -24.66 -18.39 -8.79
CA GLY A 37 -25.57 -17.38 -9.33
C GLY A 37 -25.08 -16.84 -10.66
N LEU A 38 -26.00 -16.51 -11.55
CA LEU A 38 -25.69 -15.88 -12.83
C LEU A 38 -25.13 -14.45 -12.61
N ASN A 39 -24.54 -13.88 -13.65
CA ASN A 39 -24.06 -12.50 -13.57
C ASN A 39 -25.21 -11.54 -13.27
N GLY A 40 -25.00 -10.62 -12.32
CA GLY A 40 -26.03 -9.71 -11.84
C GLY A 40 -26.99 -10.27 -10.79
N SER A 41 -26.96 -11.57 -10.47
CA SER A 41 -27.85 -12.18 -9.47
C SER A 41 -27.63 -11.72 -8.04
N GLY A 42 -26.45 -11.15 -7.70
CA GLY A 42 -26.17 -10.63 -6.36
C GLY A 42 -25.03 -11.31 -5.62
N LYS A 43 -24.20 -12.10 -6.29
CA LYS A 43 -22.97 -12.72 -5.69
C LYS A 43 -22.11 -11.67 -4.99
N THR A 44 -21.64 -10.68 -5.71
CA THR A 44 -20.82 -9.58 -5.16
C THR A 44 -21.56 -8.77 -4.09
N SER A 45 -22.91 -8.81 -4.06
CA SER A 45 -23.68 -8.18 -2.98
C SER A 45 -23.49 -8.92 -1.65
N ILE A 46 -23.38 -10.25 -1.67
CA ILE A 46 -23.08 -11.04 -0.46
C ILE A 46 -21.69 -10.68 0.08
N LEU A 47 -20.66 -10.64 -0.78
CA LEU A 47 -19.32 -10.21 -0.38
C LEU A 47 -19.33 -8.79 0.19
N THR A 48 -20.05 -7.87 -0.46
CA THR A 48 -20.20 -6.49 0.02
C THR A 48 -20.90 -6.44 1.38
N ALA A 49 -21.92 -7.27 1.61
CA ALA A 49 -22.64 -7.35 2.89
C ALA A 49 -21.72 -7.81 4.02
N ILE A 50 -20.89 -8.82 3.79
CA ILE A 50 -19.92 -9.32 4.76
C ILE A 50 -18.88 -8.24 5.08
N ARG A 51 -18.29 -7.61 4.05
CA ARG A 51 -17.32 -6.52 4.23
C ARG A 51 -17.94 -5.33 4.97
N LEU A 52 -19.15 -4.92 4.61
CA LEU A 52 -19.86 -3.83 5.27
C LEU A 52 -20.15 -4.16 6.74
N ALA A 53 -20.63 -5.36 7.05
CA ALA A 53 -20.93 -5.77 8.42
C ALA A 53 -19.68 -5.70 9.31
N LEU A 54 -18.52 -6.11 8.81
CA LEU A 54 -17.25 -6.13 9.55
C LEU A 54 -16.58 -4.75 9.61
N TYR A 55 -16.54 -4.01 8.51
CA TYR A 55 -15.65 -2.85 8.37
C TYR A 55 -16.36 -1.49 8.29
N GLY A 56 -17.68 -1.45 8.08
CA GLY A 56 -18.42 -0.20 7.95
C GLY A 56 -17.90 0.67 6.79
N VAL A 57 -17.55 1.92 7.08
CA VAL A 57 -17.01 2.86 6.10
C VAL A 57 -15.75 2.33 5.41
N GLN A 58 -14.94 1.57 6.11
CA GLN A 58 -13.67 1.00 5.60
C GLN A 58 -13.89 -0.18 4.63
N ALA A 59 -15.15 -0.59 4.39
CA ALA A 59 -15.47 -1.59 3.37
C ALA A 59 -15.40 -1.02 1.93
N PHE A 60 -15.28 0.30 1.79
CA PHE A 60 -15.31 1.01 0.51
C PHE A 60 -14.04 1.82 0.29
N ASP A 61 -13.34 1.56 -0.80
CA ASP A 61 -12.07 2.21 -1.15
C ASP A 61 -12.26 3.63 -1.70
N ASP A 62 -13.49 3.95 -2.18
CA ASP A 62 -13.87 5.20 -2.86
C ASP A 62 -14.55 6.23 -1.95
N VAL A 63 -14.68 5.95 -0.65
CA VAL A 63 -15.44 6.78 0.30
C VAL A 63 -14.49 7.55 1.22
N PHE A 64 -14.34 8.86 0.99
CA PHE A 64 -13.42 9.72 1.74
C PHE A 64 -14.11 10.72 2.67
N SER A 65 -15.43 10.79 2.66
CA SER A 65 -16.19 11.70 3.52
C SER A 65 -17.41 11.03 4.15
N LYS A 66 -17.88 11.57 5.27
CA LYS A 66 -19.09 11.09 5.95
C LYS A 66 -20.32 11.20 5.04
N GLN A 67 -20.43 12.27 4.25
CA GLN A 67 -21.53 12.47 3.32
C GLN A 67 -21.53 11.42 2.21
N ALA A 68 -20.37 11.16 1.58
CA ALA A 68 -20.23 10.12 0.56
C ALA A 68 -20.57 8.72 1.11
N TYR A 69 -20.25 8.46 2.39
CA TYR A 69 -20.63 7.21 3.05
C TYR A 69 -22.15 7.07 3.19
N ILE A 70 -22.84 8.12 3.62
CA ILE A 70 -24.30 8.14 3.75
C ILE A 70 -24.98 7.94 2.38
N GLU A 71 -24.46 8.57 1.34
CA GLU A 71 -24.94 8.38 -0.04
C GLU A 71 -24.70 6.96 -0.51
N ARG A 72 -23.52 6.39 -0.22
CA ARG A 72 -23.20 5.00 -0.54
C ARG A 72 -24.13 4.03 0.17
N LEU A 73 -24.37 4.19 1.48
CA LEU A 73 -25.32 3.38 2.23
C LEU A 73 -26.73 3.49 1.65
N SER A 74 -27.14 4.69 1.28
CA SER A 74 -28.46 4.92 0.67
C SER A 74 -28.60 4.18 -0.67
N SER A 75 -27.53 4.11 -1.47
CA SER A 75 -27.51 3.36 -2.74
C SER A 75 -27.54 1.83 -2.58
N LEU A 76 -27.22 1.33 -1.39
CA LEU A 76 -27.25 -0.11 -1.06
C LEU A 76 -28.64 -0.59 -0.62
N ILE A 77 -29.58 0.31 -0.35
CA ILE A 77 -30.94 -0.07 -0.01
C ILE A 77 -31.64 -0.55 -1.28
N HIS A 78 -32.38 -1.66 -1.18
CA HIS A 78 -33.15 -2.19 -2.30
C HIS A 78 -34.09 -1.13 -2.86
N ASN A 79 -34.08 -0.95 -4.17
CA ASN A 79 -35.03 -0.06 -4.85
C ASN A 79 -36.25 -0.88 -5.26
N GLY A 80 -37.34 -0.78 -4.45
CA GLY A 80 -38.62 -1.37 -4.78
C GLY A 80 -39.31 -0.67 -5.97
N LYS A 81 -40.34 -1.30 -6.51
CA LYS A 81 -41.22 -0.64 -7.52
C LYS A 81 -42.04 0.46 -6.84
N PRO A 82 -42.43 1.52 -7.59
CA PRO A 82 -43.26 2.60 -7.06
C PRO A 82 -44.59 2.15 -6.43
N ASP A 83 -45.12 0.99 -6.86
CA ASP A 83 -46.39 0.43 -6.40
C ASP A 83 -46.24 -0.57 -5.24
N ASP A 84 -45.01 -0.77 -4.72
CA ASP A 84 -44.79 -1.66 -3.59
C ASP A 84 -45.34 -1.04 -2.28
N LEU A 85 -46.17 -1.78 -1.55
CA LEU A 85 -46.72 -1.40 -0.24
C LEU A 85 -45.66 -1.44 0.88
N GLU A 86 -44.48 -1.98 0.60
CA GLU A 86 -43.38 -2.10 1.57
C GLU A 86 -42.52 -0.85 1.57
N ASP A 87 -42.22 -0.36 2.77
CA ASP A 87 -41.29 0.77 2.99
C ASP A 87 -39.81 0.33 2.91
N PHE A 88 -39.17 0.62 1.77
CA PHE A 88 -37.75 0.34 1.54
C PHE A 88 -36.85 1.48 2.05
N THR A 89 -37.20 2.11 3.14
CA THR A 89 -36.38 3.18 3.74
C THR A 89 -35.28 2.65 4.65
N HIS A 90 -35.39 1.40 5.09
CA HIS A 90 -34.51 0.77 6.07
C HIS A 90 -33.87 -0.50 5.54
N SER A 91 -32.58 -0.67 5.82
CA SER A 91 -31.78 -1.85 5.48
C SER A 91 -30.89 -2.24 6.64
N PHE A 92 -30.56 -3.53 6.74
CA PHE A 92 -29.52 -3.99 7.64
C PHE A 92 -28.76 -5.18 7.06
N VAL A 93 -27.52 -5.33 7.53
CA VAL A 93 -26.69 -6.53 7.37
C VAL A 93 -26.23 -7.01 8.73
N GLU A 94 -26.26 -8.31 8.95
CA GLU A 94 -25.87 -8.96 10.20
C GLU A 94 -24.99 -10.16 9.90
N ILE A 95 -23.82 -10.23 10.52
CA ILE A 95 -22.92 -11.38 10.44
C ILE A 95 -22.76 -12.01 11.81
N SER A 96 -22.92 -13.32 11.87
CA SER A 96 -22.63 -14.11 13.08
C SER A 96 -21.38 -14.93 12.87
N PHE A 97 -20.51 -14.99 13.89
CA PHE A 97 -19.27 -15.75 13.83
C PHE A 97 -18.90 -16.31 15.20
N LYS A 98 -18.24 -17.46 15.19
CA LYS A 98 -17.69 -18.11 16.38
C LYS A 98 -16.20 -17.82 16.49
N LEU A 99 -15.77 -17.48 17.69
CA LEU A 99 -14.36 -17.37 18.06
C LEU A 99 -14.05 -18.36 19.18
N GLN A 100 -12.86 -18.92 19.15
CA GLN A 100 -12.34 -19.70 20.24
C GLN A 100 -11.42 -18.81 21.08
N ILE A 101 -11.83 -18.52 22.32
CA ILE A 101 -11.09 -17.73 23.28
C ILE A 101 -10.94 -18.58 24.53
N ASP A 102 -9.71 -18.81 24.99
CA ASP A 102 -9.38 -19.61 26.18
C ASP A 102 -10.01 -21.03 26.20
N GLY A 103 -10.22 -21.60 25.00
CA GLY A 103 -10.80 -22.94 24.83
C GLY A 103 -12.32 -22.97 24.72
N GLU A 104 -13.01 -21.88 24.98
CA GLU A 104 -14.46 -21.75 24.84
C GLU A 104 -14.84 -21.14 23.47
N HIS A 105 -15.97 -21.60 22.93
CA HIS A 105 -16.54 -21.05 21.71
C HIS A 105 -17.54 -19.94 22.05
N ILE A 106 -17.19 -18.70 21.75
CA ILE A 106 -18.05 -17.54 21.93
C ILE A 106 -18.68 -17.15 20.58
N LEU A 107 -19.99 -17.00 20.58
CA LEU A 107 -20.77 -16.57 19.43
C LEU A 107 -20.90 -15.04 19.45
N TYR A 108 -20.35 -14.38 18.45
CA TYR A 108 -20.54 -12.95 18.21
C TYR A 108 -21.49 -12.73 17.05
N ARG A 109 -22.30 -11.67 17.16
CA ARG A 109 -23.23 -11.23 16.11
C ARG A 109 -23.09 -9.72 15.95
N ALA A 110 -22.59 -9.28 14.80
CA ALA A 110 -22.43 -7.87 14.45
C ALA A 110 -23.51 -7.46 13.45
N ARG A 111 -24.36 -6.51 13.85
CA ARG A 111 -25.47 -5.98 13.05
C ARG A 111 -25.23 -4.51 12.74
N ARG A 112 -25.30 -4.15 11.47
CA ARG A 112 -25.34 -2.76 11.00
C ARG A 112 -26.67 -2.48 10.36
N SER A 113 -27.31 -1.42 10.82
CA SER A 113 -28.59 -0.96 10.29
C SER A 113 -28.51 0.51 9.91
N TRP A 114 -29.17 0.88 8.81
CA TRP A 114 -29.21 2.26 8.33
C TRP A 114 -30.53 2.54 7.61
N SER A 115 -30.80 3.85 7.47
CA SER A 115 -31.92 4.36 6.69
C SER A 115 -31.41 5.33 5.62
N ARG A 116 -32.23 5.61 4.61
CA ARG A 116 -31.86 6.60 3.56
C ARG A 116 -31.49 7.94 4.19
N GLY A 117 -30.35 8.49 3.76
CA GLY A 117 -29.84 9.78 4.23
C GLY A 117 -29.27 9.79 5.66
N LYS A 118 -29.13 8.61 6.31
CA LYS A 118 -28.56 8.48 7.65
C LYS A 118 -27.33 7.57 7.65
N SER A 119 -26.47 7.80 8.62
CA SER A 119 -25.34 6.89 8.90
C SER A 119 -25.83 5.58 9.49
N ASP A 120 -25.00 4.55 9.42
CA ASP A 120 -25.26 3.26 10.04
C ASP A 120 -25.12 3.29 11.57
N THR A 121 -25.77 2.33 12.20
CA THR A 121 -25.64 2.02 13.62
C THR A 121 -25.09 0.60 13.74
N LEU A 122 -23.98 0.42 14.46
CA LEU A 122 -23.38 -0.88 14.76
C LEU A 122 -23.79 -1.34 16.13
N ILE A 123 -24.31 -2.56 16.22
CA ILE A 123 -24.61 -3.27 17.47
C ILE A 123 -23.89 -4.61 17.42
N ILE A 124 -23.24 -5.01 18.51
CA ILE A 124 -22.59 -6.32 18.65
C ILE A 124 -23.22 -7.06 19.84
N TYR A 125 -23.52 -8.31 19.61
CA TYR A 125 -24.00 -9.23 20.63
C TYR A 125 -22.93 -10.30 20.89
N GLU A 126 -22.75 -10.64 22.15
CA GLU A 126 -21.90 -11.73 22.63
C GLU A 126 -22.77 -12.76 23.33
N ASN A 127 -22.84 -13.98 22.81
CA ASN A 127 -23.74 -15.03 23.27
C ASN A 127 -25.19 -14.53 23.52
N ASP A 128 -25.73 -13.81 22.49
CA ASP A 128 -27.06 -13.18 22.50
C ASP A 128 -27.26 -11.99 23.47
N SER A 129 -26.27 -11.62 24.24
CA SER A 129 -26.28 -10.43 25.09
C SER A 129 -25.68 -9.22 24.35
N GLU A 130 -26.38 -8.10 24.33
CA GLU A 130 -25.86 -6.88 23.69
C GLU A 130 -24.66 -6.32 24.46
N MET A 131 -23.60 -5.97 23.78
CA MET A 131 -22.42 -5.30 24.34
C MET A 131 -22.75 -3.82 24.63
N THR A 132 -23.54 -3.58 25.70
CA THR A 132 -23.99 -2.24 26.10
C THR A 132 -22.87 -1.40 26.69
N GLY A 133 -23.02 -0.04 26.65
CA GLY A 133 -22.07 0.89 27.25
C GLY A 133 -20.80 1.19 26.43
N LYS A 134 -20.67 0.64 25.22
CA LYS A 134 -19.56 0.92 24.31
C LYS A 134 -20.01 1.85 23.18
N THR A 135 -19.16 2.80 22.82
CA THR A 135 -19.41 3.66 21.65
C THR A 135 -19.26 2.87 20.35
N SER A 136 -19.89 3.33 19.27
CA SER A 136 -19.78 2.71 17.95
C SER A 136 -18.31 2.58 17.47
N GLU A 137 -17.46 3.52 17.88
CA GLU A 137 -16.01 3.50 17.59
C GLU A 137 -15.28 2.37 18.33
N LEU A 138 -15.62 2.11 19.59
CA LEU A 138 -15.05 1.02 20.36
C LEU A 138 -15.50 -0.35 19.84
N LEU A 139 -16.77 -0.46 19.43
CA LEU A 139 -17.30 -1.68 18.80
C LEU A 139 -16.64 -1.94 17.45
N GLN A 140 -16.41 -0.87 16.64
CA GLN A 140 -15.63 -1.00 15.40
C GLN A 140 -14.19 -1.37 15.66
N GLY A 141 -13.57 -0.80 16.70
CA GLY A 141 -12.21 -1.15 17.14
C GLY A 141 -12.09 -2.63 17.45
N PHE A 142 -13.05 -3.21 18.16
CA PHE A 142 -13.11 -4.65 18.45
C PHE A 142 -13.13 -5.50 17.17
N LEU A 143 -13.99 -5.17 16.19
CA LEU A 143 -14.03 -5.91 14.92
C LEU A 143 -12.71 -5.79 14.14
N ASN A 144 -12.12 -4.59 14.11
CA ASN A 144 -10.83 -4.35 13.45
C ASN A 144 -9.66 -5.08 14.14
N GLU A 145 -9.77 -5.39 15.42
CA GLU A 145 -8.77 -6.16 16.17
C GLU A 145 -8.85 -7.66 15.83
N LEU A 146 -10.07 -8.17 15.62
CA LEU A 146 -10.30 -9.56 15.17
C LEU A 146 -9.79 -9.79 13.75
N ILE A 147 -10.25 -8.98 12.81
CA ILE A 147 -9.83 -9.02 11.40
C ILE A 147 -9.47 -7.60 10.95
N PRO A 148 -8.19 -7.20 11.00
CA PRO A 148 -7.75 -5.90 10.53
C PRO A 148 -8.12 -5.68 9.05
N VAL A 149 -8.56 -4.48 8.67
CA VAL A 149 -9.06 -4.15 7.32
C VAL A 149 -8.11 -4.62 6.21
N GLY A 150 -6.82 -4.31 6.30
CA GLY A 150 -5.86 -4.75 5.27
C GLY A 150 -5.57 -6.25 5.27
N VAL A 151 -6.03 -7.01 6.28
CA VAL A 151 -6.01 -8.48 6.28
C VAL A 151 -7.27 -9.02 5.64
N GLY A 152 -8.43 -8.41 5.94
CA GLY A 152 -9.70 -8.82 5.35
C GLY A 152 -9.72 -8.73 3.82
N GLU A 153 -9.04 -7.76 3.24
CA GLU A 153 -8.91 -7.63 1.78
C GLU A 153 -8.22 -8.84 1.12
N LEU A 154 -7.40 -9.56 1.86
CA LEU A 154 -6.69 -10.75 1.37
C LEU A 154 -7.50 -12.05 1.53
N PHE A 155 -8.50 -12.05 2.40
CA PHE A 155 -9.32 -13.23 2.69
C PHE A 155 -10.75 -13.10 2.14
N PHE A 156 -11.20 -11.87 1.88
CA PHE A 156 -12.52 -11.54 1.34
C PHE A 156 -12.33 -10.78 0.02
N PHE A 157 -12.03 -11.48 -1.04
CA PHE A 157 -11.60 -10.86 -2.30
C PHE A 157 -12.43 -11.31 -3.51
N ASP A 158 -12.44 -10.41 -4.48
CA ASP A 158 -12.90 -10.68 -5.83
C ASP A 158 -11.75 -11.31 -6.63
N GLY A 159 -11.99 -12.44 -7.28
CA GLY A 159 -10.99 -13.14 -8.10
C GLY A 159 -10.39 -12.26 -9.20
N GLU A 160 -11.14 -11.25 -9.69
CA GLU A 160 -10.61 -10.29 -10.64
C GLU A 160 -9.57 -9.35 -10.01
N LYS A 161 -9.72 -9.02 -8.72
CA LYS A 161 -8.78 -8.18 -7.97
C LYS A 161 -7.51 -8.92 -7.52
N ILE A 162 -7.50 -10.25 -7.53
CA ILE A 162 -6.28 -11.02 -7.21
C ILE A 162 -5.13 -10.63 -8.16
N ALA A 163 -5.41 -10.45 -9.44
CA ALA A 163 -4.39 -10.08 -10.42
C ALA A 163 -3.74 -8.72 -10.09
N THR A 164 -4.49 -7.78 -9.50
CA THR A 164 -3.96 -6.46 -9.11
C THR A 164 -2.93 -6.55 -7.99
N LEU A 165 -2.98 -7.59 -7.13
CA LEU A 165 -1.95 -7.83 -6.11
C LEU A 165 -0.60 -8.19 -6.73
N ALA A 166 -0.61 -8.89 -7.87
CA ALA A 166 0.60 -9.22 -8.62
C ALA A 166 1.11 -8.01 -9.43
N GLU A 167 0.22 -7.10 -9.82
CA GLU A 167 0.51 -5.87 -10.56
C GLU A 167 0.90 -4.69 -9.66
N ASP A 168 0.74 -4.79 -8.33
CA ASP A 168 1.17 -3.76 -7.39
C ASP A 168 2.70 -3.64 -7.39
N GLU A 169 3.23 -2.76 -8.24
CA GLU A 169 4.67 -2.47 -8.34
C GLU A 169 5.25 -1.94 -7.03
N THR A 170 4.44 -1.26 -6.24
CA THR A 170 4.86 -0.71 -4.95
C THR A 170 4.91 -1.75 -3.84
N GLY A 171 4.24 -2.89 -4.03
CA GLY A 171 4.08 -3.95 -3.03
C GLY A 171 3.42 -3.47 -1.74
N SER A 172 2.70 -2.34 -1.78
CA SER A 172 2.19 -1.65 -0.59
C SER A 172 1.11 -2.47 0.12
N ILE A 173 0.20 -3.08 -0.63
CA ILE A 173 -0.90 -3.90 -0.09
C ILE A 173 -0.31 -5.13 0.60
N LEU A 174 0.58 -5.83 -0.08
CA LEU A 174 1.22 -7.05 0.42
C LEU A 174 2.10 -6.75 1.64
N ARG A 175 2.80 -5.62 1.65
CA ARG A 175 3.62 -5.16 2.78
C ARG A 175 2.78 -4.92 4.03
N ILE A 176 1.67 -4.20 3.92
CA ILE A 176 0.77 -3.92 5.05
C ILE A 176 0.19 -5.23 5.60
N ALA A 177 -0.22 -6.12 4.71
CA ALA A 177 -0.74 -7.42 5.07
C ALA A 177 0.30 -8.30 5.79
N MET A 178 1.53 -8.38 5.26
CA MET A 178 2.63 -9.09 5.89
C MET A 178 2.92 -8.55 7.30
N GLN A 179 3.03 -7.24 7.47
CA GLN A 179 3.29 -6.62 8.78
C GLN A 179 2.22 -7.01 9.81
N ARG A 180 0.95 -7.01 9.41
CA ARG A 180 -0.18 -7.32 10.30
C ARG A 180 -0.33 -8.82 10.57
N LEU A 181 -0.24 -9.65 9.52
CA LEU A 181 -0.38 -11.10 9.66
C LEU A 181 0.78 -11.73 10.43
N LEU A 182 2.00 -11.20 10.25
CA LEU A 182 3.18 -11.67 10.97
C LEU A 182 3.29 -11.11 12.40
N GLY A 183 2.32 -10.29 12.85
CA GLY A 183 2.26 -9.74 14.21
C GLY A 183 3.30 -8.64 14.49
N LEU A 184 3.88 -8.06 13.44
CA LEU A 184 4.90 -7.00 13.57
C LEU A 184 4.29 -5.63 13.89
N ASP A 185 3.00 -5.46 13.61
CA ASP A 185 2.23 -4.26 13.91
C ASP A 185 2.13 -4.01 15.42
N VAL A 186 1.95 -5.07 16.23
CA VAL A 186 1.90 -4.97 17.70
C VAL A 186 3.22 -4.43 18.26
N VAL A 187 4.35 -4.95 17.77
CA VAL A 187 5.67 -4.48 18.20
C VAL A 187 5.89 -3.03 17.77
N THR A 188 5.43 -2.67 16.56
CA THR A 188 5.55 -1.30 16.04
C THR A 188 4.68 -0.33 16.85
N ARG A 189 3.45 -0.71 17.21
CA ARG A 189 2.58 0.08 18.08
C ARG A 189 3.21 0.28 19.45
N LEU A 190 3.66 -0.80 20.09
CA LEU A 190 4.33 -0.72 21.40
C LEU A 190 5.56 0.21 21.35
N LYS A 191 6.36 0.15 20.29
CA LYS A 191 7.48 1.09 20.10
C LYS A 191 6.99 2.54 20.00
N ASN A 192 5.92 2.79 19.25
CA ASN A 192 5.35 4.13 19.12
C ASN A 192 4.80 4.62 20.45
N ASP A 193 4.11 3.79 21.21
CA ASP A 193 3.55 4.13 22.51
C ASP A 193 4.65 4.43 23.53
N LEU A 194 5.72 3.64 23.54
CA LEU A 194 6.89 3.93 24.37
C LEU A 194 7.59 5.24 23.96
N ASN A 195 7.69 5.53 22.66
CA ASN A 195 8.24 6.79 22.20
C ASN A 195 7.36 7.99 22.59
N ILE A 196 6.02 7.85 22.52
CA ILE A 196 5.07 8.86 22.98
C ILE A 196 5.21 9.06 24.50
N TYR A 197 5.31 7.96 25.26
CA TYR A 197 5.52 8.01 26.71
C TYR A 197 6.79 8.77 27.06
N LEU A 198 7.92 8.42 26.43
CA LEU A 198 9.20 9.11 26.66
C LEU A 198 9.12 10.59 26.33
N LYS A 199 8.53 10.95 25.19
CA LYS A 199 8.32 12.36 24.80
C LYS A 199 7.48 13.12 25.83
N ASN A 200 6.45 12.49 26.36
CA ASN A 200 5.59 13.11 27.38
C ASN A 200 6.29 13.26 28.72
N ASP A 201 7.12 12.27 29.11
CA ASP A 201 7.94 12.36 30.33
C ASP A 201 9.03 13.43 30.20
N GLU A 202 9.71 13.49 29.06
CA GLU A 202 10.65 14.57 28.73
C GLU A 202 9.97 15.95 28.83
N ARG A 203 8.76 16.10 28.29
CA ARG A 203 7.98 17.34 28.36
C ARG A 203 7.66 17.77 29.78
N ARG A 204 7.28 16.83 30.66
CA ARG A 204 6.94 17.14 32.07
C ARG A 204 8.14 17.66 32.85
N LYS A 205 9.35 17.31 32.47
CA LYS A 205 10.60 17.71 33.17
C LYS A 205 11.23 18.99 32.62
N LEU A 206 10.63 19.58 31.57
CA LEU A 206 11.13 20.79 30.92
C LEU A 206 10.78 22.07 31.71
N SER A 207 11.66 23.05 31.62
CA SER A 207 11.31 24.43 32.08
C SER A 207 10.17 24.98 31.23
N ALA A 208 9.28 25.77 31.86
CA ALA A 208 8.11 26.36 31.20
C ALA A 208 8.46 27.12 29.91
N LYS A 209 9.66 27.70 29.81
CA LYS A 209 10.14 28.43 28.65
C LYS A 209 10.40 27.50 27.45
N VAL A 210 11.00 26.32 27.66
CA VAL A 210 11.27 25.34 26.59
C VAL A 210 10.01 24.61 26.19
N GLN A 211 9.10 24.34 27.14
CA GLN A 211 7.77 23.81 26.83
C GLN A 211 7.01 24.74 25.89
N GLY A 212 7.01 26.06 26.17
CA GLY A 212 6.37 27.05 25.30
C GLY A 212 6.94 27.06 23.88
N GLN A 213 8.25 26.97 23.74
CA GLN A 213 8.90 26.91 22.42
C GLN A 213 8.53 25.63 21.63
N ILE A 214 8.47 24.49 22.29
CA ILE A 214 8.05 23.23 21.68
C ILE A 214 6.58 23.28 21.26
N GLU A 215 5.72 23.85 22.11
CA GLU A 215 4.29 23.99 21.83
C GLU A 215 4.03 24.97 20.67
N GLU A 216 4.80 26.05 20.59
CA GLU A 216 4.76 27.00 19.47
C GLU A 216 5.15 26.32 18.14
N LEU A 217 6.22 25.53 18.13
CA LEU A 217 6.63 24.73 16.97
C LEU A 217 5.60 23.64 16.59
N GLU A 218 4.94 23.02 17.58
CA GLU A 218 3.87 22.07 17.32
C GLU A 218 2.64 22.72 16.68
N ASN A 219 2.25 23.88 17.20
CA ASN A 219 1.14 24.65 16.64
C ASN A 219 1.46 25.09 15.21
N LYS A 220 2.67 25.62 14.98
CA LYS A 220 3.13 26.00 13.65
C LYS A 220 3.12 24.81 12.69
N LYS A 221 3.65 23.66 13.11
CA LYS A 221 3.61 22.41 12.34
C LYS A 221 2.18 21.99 11.99
N LYS A 222 1.26 22.05 12.97
CA LYS A 222 -0.14 21.67 12.77
C LYS A 222 -0.83 22.58 11.74
N ILE A 223 -0.59 23.88 11.81
CA ILE A 223 -1.12 24.87 10.86
C ILE A 223 -0.56 24.58 9.44
N LEU A 224 0.73 24.32 9.31
CA LEU A 224 1.38 24.05 8.03
C LEU A 224 0.86 22.74 7.40
N ILE A 225 0.63 21.70 8.20
CA ILE A 225 0.05 20.44 7.73
C ILE A 225 -1.40 20.64 7.27
N GLN A 226 -2.19 21.42 8.01
CA GLN A 226 -3.55 21.74 7.61
C GLN A 226 -3.58 22.56 6.30
N LEU A 227 -2.70 23.54 6.18
CA LEU A 227 -2.55 24.34 4.96
C LEU A 227 -2.17 23.46 3.75
N ALA A 228 -1.22 22.55 3.93
CA ALA A 228 -0.82 21.61 2.89
C ALA A 228 -1.98 20.67 2.49
N ALA A 229 -2.75 20.18 3.46
CA ALA A 229 -3.92 19.33 3.20
C ALA A 229 -5.02 20.11 2.45
N GLU A 230 -5.28 21.35 2.84
CA GLU A 230 -6.27 22.20 2.16
C GLU A 230 -5.87 22.49 0.70
N LYS A 231 -4.59 22.83 0.48
CA LYS A 231 -4.07 23.03 -0.87
C LYS A 231 -4.14 21.74 -1.71
N ARG A 232 -3.84 20.60 -1.11
CA ARG A 232 -3.96 19.29 -1.78
C ARG A 232 -5.40 18.98 -2.17
N ASN A 233 -6.38 19.27 -1.31
CA ASN A 233 -7.79 19.08 -1.64
C ASN A 233 -8.20 19.95 -2.83
N LYS A 234 -7.80 21.24 -2.85
CA LYS A 234 -8.02 22.11 -4.02
C LYS A 234 -7.33 21.57 -5.29
N THR A 235 -6.18 20.93 -5.15
CA THR A 235 -5.48 20.28 -6.26
C THR A 235 -6.31 19.14 -6.87
N VAL A 236 -7.01 18.36 -6.03
CA VAL A 236 -7.92 17.28 -6.49
C VAL A 236 -9.13 17.86 -7.23
N GLU A 237 -9.69 18.99 -6.77
CA GLU A 237 -10.79 19.67 -7.46
C GLU A 237 -10.37 20.13 -8.87
N TYR A 238 -9.17 20.71 -9.00
CA TYR A 238 -8.64 21.08 -10.31
C TYR A 238 -8.40 19.88 -11.22
N LEU A 239 -7.91 18.76 -10.69
CA LEU A 239 -7.74 17.53 -11.46
C LEU A 239 -9.08 16.99 -12.00
N ASN A 240 -10.12 17.02 -11.18
CA ASN A 240 -11.46 16.63 -11.60
C ASN A 240 -12.01 17.59 -12.68
N GLY A 241 -11.77 18.89 -12.52
CA GLY A 241 -12.13 19.90 -13.54
C GLY A 241 -11.39 19.69 -14.87
N ILE A 242 -10.09 19.38 -14.83
CA ILE A 242 -9.30 19.05 -16.01
C ILE A 242 -9.86 17.79 -16.69
N ALA A 243 -10.18 16.75 -15.94
CA ALA A 243 -10.76 15.51 -16.47
C ALA A 243 -12.11 15.76 -17.14
N ALA A 244 -12.98 16.59 -16.56
CA ALA A 244 -14.26 16.98 -17.14
C ALA A 244 -14.06 17.75 -18.45
N ASN A 245 -13.19 18.77 -18.47
CA ASN A 245 -12.91 19.56 -19.67
C ASN A 245 -12.30 18.69 -20.79
N ILE A 246 -11.44 17.72 -20.47
CA ILE A 246 -10.88 16.78 -21.46
C ILE A 246 -12.02 15.90 -22.05
N ASN A 247 -12.96 15.45 -21.23
CA ASN A 247 -14.10 14.66 -21.72
C ASN A 247 -15.02 15.48 -22.64
N ASP A 248 -15.26 16.74 -22.31
CA ASP A 248 -16.08 17.62 -23.14
C ASP A 248 -15.36 18.00 -24.44
N LEU A 249 -14.06 18.27 -24.36
CA LEU A 249 -13.21 18.47 -25.54
C LEU A 249 -13.29 17.27 -26.51
N ARG A 250 -13.22 16.04 -26.01
CA ARG A 250 -13.37 14.82 -26.82
C ARG A 250 -14.74 14.72 -27.50
N LYS A 251 -15.81 15.18 -26.85
CA LYS A 251 -17.16 15.21 -27.45
C LYS A 251 -17.23 16.19 -28.62
N TYR A 252 -16.68 17.40 -28.45
CA TYR A 252 -16.64 18.39 -29.50
C TYR A 252 -15.74 17.98 -30.66
N GLU A 253 -14.64 17.30 -30.40
CA GLU A 253 -13.79 16.71 -31.42
C GLU A 253 -14.51 15.61 -32.21
N ALA A 254 -15.27 14.73 -31.53
CA ALA A 254 -16.09 13.71 -32.17
C ALA A 254 -17.20 14.33 -33.03
N LEU A 255 -17.80 15.43 -32.56
CA LEU A 255 -18.79 16.20 -33.32
C LEU A 255 -18.16 16.82 -34.59
N LEU A 256 -16.98 17.38 -34.48
CA LEU A 256 -16.21 17.92 -35.61
C LEU A 256 -15.95 16.86 -36.68
N ILE A 257 -15.58 15.63 -36.25
CA ILE A 257 -15.35 14.49 -37.13
C ILE A 257 -16.66 14.08 -37.85
N SER A 258 -17.80 14.12 -37.14
CA SER A 258 -19.10 13.77 -37.72
C SER A 258 -19.62 14.76 -38.75
N LEU A 259 -19.30 16.04 -38.59
CA LEU A 259 -19.73 17.13 -39.48
C LEU A 259 -18.82 17.28 -40.73
N GLY A 260 -17.61 16.71 -40.71
CA GLY A 260 -16.54 16.99 -41.70
C GLY A 260 -16.16 15.84 -42.63
N LYS A 261 -17.06 14.93 -43.00
CA LYS A 261 -16.73 13.68 -43.73
C LYS A 261 -16.08 13.84 -45.12
N ASN A 262 -16.08 15.00 -45.74
CA ASN A 262 -15.56 15.21 -47.10
C ASN A 262 -14.28 16.13 -47.22
N PHE A 263 -13.85 16.76 -46.12
CA PHE A 263 -12.60 17.53 -46.08
C PHE A 263 -11.60 16.99 -45.03
N ALA A 264 -11.97 15.92 -44.39
CA ALA A 264 -11.41 15.49 -43.12
C ALA A 264 -10.14 14.67 -43.23
N ASP A 265 -9.91 13.90 -44.31
CA ASP A 265 -8.85 12.88 -44.31
C ASP A 265 -7.43 13.43 -44.17
N SER A 266 -7.17 14.60 -44.70
CA SER A 266 -5.85 15.25 -44.55
C SER A 266 -5.70 15.99 -43.23
N LYS A 267 -6.70 16.79 -42.83
CA LYS A 267 -6.67 17.63 -41.63
C LYS A 267 -6.83 16.78 -40.34
N VAL A 268 -7.71 15.74 -40.38
CA VAL A 268 -7.92 14.78 -39.30
C VAL A 268 -6.69 13.91 -39.09
N SER A 269 -6.01 13.50 -40.17
CA SER A 269 -4.76 12.77 -40.10
C SER A 269 -3.66 13.59 -39.42
N GLU A 270 -3.51 14.87 -39.79
CA GLU A 270 -2.50 15.76 -39.19
C GLU A 270 -2.87 16.16 -37.75
N GLN A 271 -4.16 16.31 -37.41
CA GLN A 271 -4.62 16.55 -36.04
C GLN A 271 -4.47 15.32 -35.15
N ALA A 272 -4.70 14.11 -35.68
CA ALA A 272 -4.43 12.88 -34.96
C ALA A 272 -2.93 12.72 -34.67
N LYS A 273 -2.07 13.02 -35.65
CA LYS A 273 -0.62 13.06 -35.46
C LYS A 273 -0.22 14.08 -34.40
N LEU A 274 -0.79 15.30 -34.46
CA LEU A 274 -0.51 16.35 -33.49
C LEU A 274 -0.83 15.89 -32.05
N LYS A 275 -1.98 15.23 -31.85
CA LYS A 275 -2.37 14.71 -30.52
C LYS A 275 -1.44 13.62 -30.02
N VAL A 276 -1.02 12.73 -30.89
CA VAL A 276 -0.04 11.68 -30.51
C VAL A 276 1.27 12.33 -30.12
N LEU A 277 1.73 13.33 -30.88
CA LEU A 277 2.96 14.05 -30.59
C LEU A 277 2.87 14.88 -29.30
N GLU A 278 1.75 15.56 -29.06
CA GLU A 278 1.51 16.30 -27.81
C GLU A 278 1.40 15.37 -26.58
N ALA A 279 0.80 14.19 -26.75
CA ALA A 279 0.78 13.18 -25.69
C ALA A 279 2.20 12.63 -25.40
N GLN A 280 2.98 12.38 -26.46
CA GLN A 280 4.38 11.94 -26.32
C GLN A 280 5.23 13.02 -25.68
N GLU A 281 5.08 14.29 -26.10
CA GLU A 281 5.75 15.43 -25.47
C GLU A 281 5.41 15.52 -23.98
N SER A 282 4.13 15.43 -23.63
CA SER A 282 3.68 15.46 -22.24
C SER A 282 4.26 14.32 -21.41
N GLN A 283 4.32 13.11 -21.99
CA GLN A 283 4.90 11.95 -21.35
C GLN A 283 6.40 12.14 -21.12
N LEU A 284 7.13 12.58 -22.13
CA LEU A 284 8.56 12.85 -22.02
C LEU A 284 8.87 14.00 -21.04
N LYS A 285 8.05 15.05 -21.03
CA LYS A 285 8.17 16.14 -20.04
C LYS A 285 7.94 15.65 -18.62
N LYS A 286 7.00 14.72 -18.40
CA LYS A 286 6.82 14.06 -17.10
C LYS A 286 8.02 13.20 -16.73
N GLN A 287 8.55 12.42 -17.67
CA GLN A 287 9.76 11.64 -17.45
C GLN A 287 10.96 12.53 -17.14
N LEU A 288 11.09 13.65 -17.85
CA LEU A 288 12.12 14.64 -17.58
C LEU A 288 12.00 15.23 -16.17
N ILE A 289 10.79 15.61 -15.73
CA ILE A 289 10.55 16.12 -14.38
C ILE A 289 10.92 15.06 -13.35
N ASN A 290 10.52 13.81 -13.57
CA ASN A 290 10.87 12.71 -12.66
C ASN A 290 12.38 12.42 -12.65
N SER A 291 13.07 12.59 -13.78
CA SER A 291 14.52 12.41 -13.85
C SER A 291 15.30 13.51 -13.15
N LEU A 292 14.69 14.68 -12.93
CA LEU A 292 15.27 15.78 -12.16
C LEU A 292 15.13 15.60 -10.64
N ASP A 293 14.27 14.69 -10.22
CA ASP A 293 14.12 14.31 -8.80
C ASP A 293 15.31 13.43 -8.36
N GLY A 294 15.61 13.46 -7.08
CA GLY A 294 16.65 12.63 -6.50
C GLY A 294 18.05 13.23 -6.59
N TYR A 295 18.98 12.53 -7.22
CA TYR A 295 20.41 12.89 -7.20
C TYR A 295 20.86 13.79 -8.34
N PHE A 296 20.01 14.11 -9.30
CA PHE A 296 20.37 14.96 -10.44
C PHE A 296 20.99 16.31 -10.03
N PRO A 297 20.47 17.05 -9.03
CA PRO A 297 21.05 18.33 -8.60
C PRO A 297 22.53 18.24 -8.23
N LEU A 298 22.98 17.07 -7.75
CA LEU A 298 24.39 16.84 -7.40
C LEU A 298 25.29 16.89 -8.64
N SER A 299 24.77 16.55 -9.82
CA SER A 299 25.54 16.60 -11.06
C SER A 299 25.83 18.01 -11.57
N LEU A 300 25.15 19.04 -11.03
CA LEU A 300 25.31 20.44 -11.45
C LEU A 300 26.49 21.15 -10.78
N ALA A 301 26.99 20.61 -9.70
CA ALA A 301 28.07 21.24 -8.93
C ALA A 301 29.29 20.30 -8.71
N PRO A 302 29.90 19.78 -9.79
CA PRO A 302 30.96 18.76 -9.66
C PRO A 302 32.19 19.26 -8.89
N ASN A 303 32.52 20.55 -9.02
CA ASN A 303 33.67 21.12 -8.32
C ASN A 303 33.46 21.24 -6.80
N ILE A 304 32.20 21.48 -6.36
CA ILE A 304 31.88 21.54 -4.93
C ILE A 304 32.04 20.14 -4.33
N PHE A 305 31.54 19.12 -5.00
CA PHE A 305 31.66 17.75 -4.52
C PHE A 305 33.09 17.23 -4.56
N LYS A 306 33.88 17.62 -5.56
CA LYS A 306 35.30 17.32 -5.59
C LYS A 306 35.99 17.88 -4.35
N ASN A 307 35.80 19.17 -4.06
CA ASN A 307 36.37 19.79 -2.87
C ASN A 307 35.90 19.14 -1.57
N LEU A 308 34.62 18.75 -1.53
CA LEU A 308 34.03 18.04 -0.39
C LEU A 308 34.71 16.67 -0.16
N PHE A 309 34.92 15.90 -1.21
CA PHE A 309 35.58 14.60 -1.11
C PHE A 309 37.06 14.73 -0.74
N ASP A 310 37.75 15.74 -1.30
CA ASP A 310 39.11 16.06 -0.94
C ASP A 310 39.23 16.41 0.57
N GLN A 311 38.22 17.16 1.07
CA GLN A 311 38.13 17.48 2.50
C GLN A 311 37.83 16.24 3.37
N ILE A 312 36.89 15.39 2.97
CA ILE A 312 36.55 14.13 3.68
C ILE A 312 37.80 13.21 3.75
N GLU A 313 38.54 13.14 2.65
CA GLU A 313 39.77 12.32 2.62
C GLU A 313 40.88 12.89 3.49
N LEU A 314 40.97 14.21 3.55
CA LEU A 314 41.87 14.90 4.47
C LEU A 314 41.47 14.63 5.94
N GLU A 315 40.22 14.78 6.27
CA GLU A 315 39.70 14.54 7.63
C GLU A 315 39.87 13.09 8.05
N LYS A 316 39.66 12.13 7.13
CA LYS A 316 39.96 10.71 7.40
C LYS A 316 41.41 10.50 7.80
N LYS A 317 42.35 11.14 7.10
CA LYS A 317 43.77 11.08 7.45
C LYS A 317 44.02 11.72 8.80
N ILE A 318 43.39 12.84 9.11
CA ILE A 318 43.48 13.52 10.41
C ILE A 318 42.94 12.64 11.53
N ILE A 319 41.77 12.02 11.36
CA ILE A 319 41.16 11.12 12.33
C ILE A 319 42.08 9.92 12.59
N GLN A 320 42.59 9.30 11.52
CA GLN A 320 43.55 8.19 11.65
C GLN A 320 44.83 8.62 12.38
N ALA A 321 45.34 9.80 12.05
CA ALA A 321 46.51 10.37 12.71
C ALA A 321 46.24 10.66 14.21
N ASN A 322 45.04 11.16 14.54
CA ASN A 322 44.66 11.42 15.92
C ASN A 322 44.50 10.14 16.75
N ILE A 323 43.85 9.10 16.15
CA ILE A 323 43.78 7.78 16.80
C ILE A 323 45.17 7.18 17.05
N PHE A 324 46.03 7.31 16.03
CA PHE A 324 47.39 6.85 16.14
C PHE A 324 48.18 7.63 17.21
N ARG A 325 48.06 8.96 17.27
CA ARG A 325 48.65 9.82 18.31
C ARG A 325 48.20 9.39 19.71
N ALA A 326 46.88 9.25 19.92
CA ALA A 326 46.35 8.83 21.21
C ALA A 326 46.86 7.43 21.64
N GLY A 327 46.93 6.50 20.68
CA GLY A 327 47.50 5.17 20.93
C GLY A 327 49.01 5.20 21.26
N LEU A 328 49.72 6.13 20.63
CA LEU A 328 51.16 6.31 20.85
C LEU A 328 51.44 7.00 22.19
N GLU A 329 50.65 7.97 22.57
CA GLU A 329 50.69 8.64 23.88
C GLU A 329 50.43 7.64 25.02
N ASP A 330 49.41 6.80 24.92
CA ASP A 330 49.12 5.75 25.90
C ASP A 330 50.23 4.71 25.99
N PHE A 331 50.82 4.36 24.83
CA PHE A 331 51.99 3.48 24.78
C PHE A 331 53.23 4.10 25.46
N LEU A 332 53.50 5.39 25.16
CA LEU A 332 54.60 6.15 25.77
C LEU A 332 54.43 6.30 27.27
N GLU A 333 53.20 6.55 27.74
CA GLU A 333 52.90 6.66 29.17
C GLU A 333 53.16 5.33 29.90
N LYS A 334 52.75 4.21 29.31
CA LYS A 334 53.03 2.86 29.82
C LYS A 334 54.50 2.56 29.80
N LEU A 335 55.22 2.92 28.74
CA LEU A 335 56.68 2.69 28.61
C LEU A 335 57.46 3.53 29.61
N LYS A 336 57.05 4.80 29.85
CA LYS A 336 57.61 5.64 30.92
C LYS A 336 57.34 5.05 32.30
N GLY A 337 56.19 4.50 32.56
CA GLY A 337 55.83 3.83 33.80
C GLY A 337 56.71 2.57 34.09
N GLU A 338 56.90 1.76 33.05
CA GLU A 338 57.78 0.56 33.18
C GLU A 338 59.29 0.88 33.28
N LEU A 339 59.73 1.94 32.60
CA LEU A 339 61.15 2.36 32.63
C LEU A 339 61.49 3.17 33.85
N ALA A 340 60.55 3.85 34.50
CA ALA A 340 60.78 4.56 35.78
C ALA A 340 61.19 3.65 36.92
N VAL A 341 60.98 2.34 36.83
CA VAL A 341 61.37 1.33 37.82
C VAL A 341 62.82 0.86 37.66
N ARG A 342 63.49 1.21 36.55
CA ARG A 342 64.86 0.78 36.25
C ARG A 342 65.78 2.00 36.07
N SER A 343 66.47 2.41 37.15
CA SER A 343 67.40 3.54 37.13
C SER A 343 68.73 3.17 36.46
N SER A 344 68.90 3.49 35.19
CA SER A 344 70.22 3.63 34.57
C SER A 344 70.24 4.83 33.63
N THR A 345 71.37 5.58 33.66
CA THR A 345 71.53 6.83 32.88
C THR A 345 71.41 6.62 31.35
N THR A 346 71.78 5.45 30.90
CA THR A 346 71.72 5.03 29.48
C THR A 346 70.25 4.83 29.00
N LEU A 347 69.33 4.44 29.89
CA LEU A 347 67.88 4.29 29.56
C LEU A 347 67.21 5.64 29.46
N LYS A 348 67.59 6.67 30.18
CA LYS A 348 67.09 8.03 30.05
C LYS A 348 67.41 8.64 28.69
N ILE A 349 68.62 8.51 28.21
CA ILE A 349 69.05 9.02 26.90
C ILE A 349 68.33 8.26 25.78
N ALA A 350 68.09 6.96 25.92
CA ALA A 350 67.38 6.17 24.95
C ALA A 350 65.82 6.58 24.88
N THR A 351 65.22 6.86 26.04
CA THR A 351 63.83 7.35 26.08
C THR A 351 63.71 8.74 25.54
N GLU A 352 64.62 9.66 25.77
CA GLU A 352 64.65 11.00 25.19
C GLU A 352 64.82 10.92 23.66
N THR A 353 65.73 10.09 23.17
CA THR A 353 65.92 9.92 21.71
C THR A 353 64.75 9.28 21.04
N ILE A 354 64.07 8.31 21.67
CA ILE A 354 62.84 7.72 21.15
C ILE A 354 61.74 8.74 21.18
N GLN A 355 61.63 9.58 22.17
CA GLN A 355 60.62 10.62 22.29
C GLN A 355 60.83 11.69 21.21
N ASP A 356 62.03 12.17 20.97
CA ASP A 356 62.34 13.15 19.92
C ASP A 356 62.04 12.59 18.52
N GLN A 357 62.39 11.31 18.27
CA GLN A 357 62.03 10.66 16.97
C GLN A 357 60.55 10.45 16.78
N LEU A 358 59.81 10.20 17.85
CA LEU A 358 58.37 10.08 17.81
C LEU A 358 57.65 11.42 17.68
N ASP A 359 58.15 12.45 18.34
CA ASP A 359 57.64 13.82 18.23
C ASP A 359 57.89 14.38 16.80
N ASP A 360 59.02 14.06 16.20
CA ASP A 360 59.30 14.35 14.78
C ASP A 360 58.37 13.59 13.86
N PHE A 361 58.12 12.33 14.11
CA PHE A 361 57.14 11.52 13.30
C PHE A 361 55.72 12.00 13.49
N ILE A 362 55.33 12.39 14.69
CA ILE A 362 54.01 12.94 15.00
C ILE A 362 53.80 14.29 14.30
N SER A 363 54.84 15.14 14.23
CA SER A 363 54.79 16.46 13.59
C SER A 363 54.61 16.37 12.06
N GLN A 364 55.06 15.26 11.46
CA GLN A 364 54.89 15.01 10.02
C GLN A 364 53.47 14.48 9.65
N GLN A 365 52.68 14.06 10.65
CA GLN A 365 51.34 13.60 10.40
C GLN A 365 50.35 14.78 10.22
N PRO A 366 49.36 14.63 9.36
CA PRO A 366 48.38 15.69 9.12
C PRO A 366 47.65 16.05 10.44
N SER A 367 47.57 17.36 10.71
CA SER A 367 46.90 17.92 11.88
C SER A 367 45.89 18.96 11.41
N GLY A 368 44.70 18.96 12.00
CA GLY A 368 43.64 19.92 11.67
C GLY A 368 42.36 19.63 12.47
N GLU A 369 41.41 20.51 12.35
CA GLU A 369 40.07 20.30 12.91
C GLU A 369 39.25 19.42 11.98
N VAL A 370 38.53 18.46 12.55
CA VAL A 370 37.55 17.65 11.84
C VAL A 370 36.23 18.45 11.82
N ILE A 371 35.81 18.89 10.66
CA ILE A 371 34.67 19.80 10.48
C ILE A 371 33.42 19.01 10.10
N LEU A 372 33.58 17.99 9.26
CA LEU A 372 32.49 17.24 8.66
C LEU A 372 32.16 15.95 9.43
N ASP A 373 33.16 15.30 10.01
CA ASP A 373 33.06 14.04 10.78
C ASP A 373 32.15 12.98 10.10
N VAL A 374 32.43 12.73 8.83
CA VAL A 374 31.63 11.82 7.99
C VAL A 374 32.22 10.41 8.09
N SER A 375 31.37 9.44 8.41
CA SER A 375 31.78 8.03 8.44
C SER A 375 32.17 7.53 7.03
N GLU A 376 33.06 6.52 6.97
CA GLU A 376 33.45 5.91 5.70
C GLU A 376 32.28 5.36 4.88
N ARG A 377 31.27 4.85 5.57
CA ARG A 377 30.05 4.36 4.94
C ARG A 377 29.23 5.48 4.30
N GLU A 378 29.09 6.60 4.98
CA GLU A 378 28.36 7.78 4.46
C GLU A 378 29.11 8.42 3.31
N ALA A 379 30.44 8.54 3.41
CA ALA A 379 31.30 9.03 2.34
C ALA A 379 31.18 8.15 1.08
N ASN A 380 31.17 6.84 1.21
CA ASN A 380 31.00 5.91 0.09
C ASN A 380 29.60 6.00 -0.54
N ILE A 381 28.55 6.14 0.27
CA ILE A 381 27.18 6.34 -0.22
C ILE A 381 27.11 7.66 -1.02
N LEU A 382 27.66 8.74 -0.48
CA LEU A 382 27.67 10.04 -1.14
C LEU A 382 28.50 10.01 -2.43
N HIS A 383 29.67 9.38 -2.40
CA HIS A 383 30.51 9.22 -3.59
C HIS A 383 29.79 8.45 -4.70
N HIS A 384 29.14 7.34 -4.37
CA HIS A 384 28.35 6.58 -5.31
C HIS A 384 27.15 7.42 -5.87
N ALA A 385 26.49 8.16 -5.00
CA ALA A 385 25.38 9.03 -5.40
C ALA A 385 25.83 10.12 -6.38
N VAL A 386 26.98 10.78 -6.15
CA VAL A 386 27.48 11.87 -6.97
C VAL A 386 28.09 11.37 -8.28
N TYR A 387 28.98 10.41 -8.24
CA TYR A 387 29.74 10.01 -9.42
C TYR A 387 29.08 8.92 -10.28
N SER A 388 28.24 8.07 -9.69
CA SER A 388 27.56 7.03 -10.47
C SER A 388 26.12 7.42 -10.79
N ILE A 389 25.31 7.70 -9.77
CA ILE A 389 23.87 7.90 -9.97
C ILE A 389 23.60 9.25 -10.61
N ALA A 390 24.17 10.34 -10.09
CA ALA A 390 23.93 11.67 -10.60
C ALA A 390 24.48 11.87 -12.02
N SER A 391 25.63 11.27 -12.36
CA SER A 391 26.19 11.31 -13.72
C SER A 391 25.28 10.60 -14.73
N ARG A 392 24.78 9.42 -14.37
CA ARG A 392 23.83 8.67 -15.19
C ARG A 392 22.52 9.45 -15.41
N GLN A 393 21.99 10.04 -14.34
CA GLN A 393 20.77 10.86 -14.43
C GLN A 393 20.98 12.11 -15.32
N LYS A 394 22.20 12.66 -15.34
CA LYS A 394 22.55 13.77 -16.23
C LYS A 394 22.52 13.36 -17.71
N GLU A 395 23.02 12.17 -18.03
CA GLU A 395 22.96 11.65 -19.42
C GLU A 395 21.52 11.35 -19.82
N GLU A 396 20.75 10.68 -18.97
CA GLU A 396 19.32 10.39 -19.20
C GLU A 396 18.53 11.68 -19.44
N LYS A 397 18.78 12.72 -18.64
CA LYS A 397 18.16 14.05 -18.83
C LYS A 397 18.53 14.66 -20.18
N ASN A 398 19.80 14.58 -20.60
CA ASN A 398 20.23 15.17 -21.88
C ASN A 398 19.57 14.45 -23.08
N ASN A 399 19.43 13.13 -23.01
CA ASN A 399 18.73 12.34 -24.04
C ASN A 399 17.26 12.72 -24.11
N LEU A 400 16.58 12.81 -22.97
CA LEU A 400 15.17 13.24 -22.90
C LEU A 400 14.97 14.66 -23.46
N CYS A 401 15.89 15.58 -23.19
CA CYS A 401 15.85 16.94 -23.78
C CYS A 401 15.97 16.95 -25.30
N LEU A 402 16.80 16.06 -25.85
CA LEU A 402 16.94 15.94 -27.30
C LEU A 402 15.68 15.34 -27.93
N GLU A 403 15.10 14.31 -27.31
CA GLU A 403 13.84 13.70 -27.77
C GLU A 403 12.68 14.70 -27.72
N ILE A 404 12.56 15.47 -26.63
CA ILE A 404 11.53 16.52 -26.52
C ILE A 404 11.67 17.54 -27.66
N LYS A 405 12.88 17.98 -27.94
CA LYS A 405 13.12 18.96 -29.02
C LYS A 405 12.71 18.44 -30.39
N THR A 406 13.01 17.18 -30.71
CA THR A 406 12.59 16.57 -31.98
C THR A 406 11.08 16.47 -32.12
N ILE A 407 10.38 16.22 -31.02
CA ILE A 407 8.91 16.15 -30.99
C ILE A 407 8.33 17.58 -31.10
N GLU A 408 8.89 18.58 -30.43
CA GLU A 408 8.46 19.98 -30.52
C GLU A 408 8.58 20.50 -31.96
N ASP A 409 9.66 20.16 -32.66
CA ASP A 409 9.84 20.48 -34.07
C ASP A 409 8.80 19.80 -34.98
N ALA A 410 8.48 18.54 -34.68
CA ALA A 410 7.43 17.82 -35.39
C ALA A 410 6.01 18.36 -35.11
N ILE A 411 5.73 18.83 -33.90
CA ILE A 411 4.49 19.52 -33.52
C ILE A 411 4.35 20.85 -34.30
N LEU A 412 5.43 21.59 -34.40
CA LEU A 412 5.45 22.86 -35.16
C LEU A 412 5.11 22.62 -36.64
N GLY A 413 5.73 21.60 -37.25
CA GLY A 413 5.45 21.22 -38.64
C GLY A 413 4.00 20.76 -38.85
N ALA A 414 3.44 19.98 -37.93
CA ALA A 414 2.06 19.57 -38.00
C ALA A 414 1.07 20.76 -37.86
N LYS A 415 1.37 21.71 -36.98
CA LYS A 415 0.58 22.96 -36.81
C LYS A 415 0.62 23.84 -38.06
N GLU A 416 1.78 23.97 -38.72
CA GLU A 416 1.88 24.69 -39.99
C GLU A 416 1.07 24.02 -41.10
N ASN A 417 1.07 22.68 -41.18
CA ASN A 417 0.28 21.94 -42.15
C ASN A 417 -1.25 22.13 -41.95
N ILE A 418 -1.68 22.16 -40.68
CA ILE A 418 -3.08 22.43 -40.32
C ILE A 418 -3.50 23.87 -40.72
N SER A 419 -2.63 24.84 -40.57
CA SER A 419 -2.93 26.25 -40.85
C SER A 419 -3.09 26.59 -42.35
N ARG A 420 -2.58 25.72 -43.23
CA ARG A 420 -2.62 25.93 -44.71
C ARG A 420 -3.93 25.46 -45.36
N VAL A 421 -4.89 24.91 -44.61
CA VAL A 421 -6.18 24.44 -45.15
C VAL A 421 -7.24 25.53 -45.02
N PRO A 422 -7.97 25.89 -46.10
CA PRO A 422 -8.99 26.97 -46.07
C PRO A 422 -10.16 26.65 -45.12
N GLU A 423 -10.62 27.65 -44.37
CA GLU A 423 -11.70 27.54 -43.38
C GLU A 423 -13.08 27.70 -44.01
N GLU A 424 -14.02 26.79 -43.67
CA GLU A 424 -15.45 27.03 -43.88
C GLU A 424 -16.10 27.61 -42.60
N GLU A 425 -16.91 28.63 -42.75
CA GLU A 425 -17.50 29.45 -41.68
C GLU A 425 -18.36 28.64 -40.66
N GLN A 426 -18.84 27.48 -41.02
CA GLN A 426 -19.67 26.61 -40.10
C GLN A 426 -18.84 25.82 -39.10
N LEU A 427 -17.55 25.67 -39.29
CA LEU A 427 -16.64 24.98 -38.37
C LEU A 427 -16.03 25.94 -37.35
N SER A 428 -16.10 27.24 -37.56
CA SER A 428 -15.43 28.24 -36.72
C SER A 428 -15.94 28.27 -35.28
N SER A 429 -17.25 28.05 -35.06
CA SER A 429 -17.83 28.03 -33.72
C SER A 429 -17.34 26.83 -32.89
N THR A 430 -17.24 25.67 -33.52
CA THR A 430 -16.77 24.44 -32.85
C THR A 430 -15.26 24.53 -32.58
N PHE A 431 -14.49 25.11 -33.48
CA PHE A 431 -13.07 25.39 -33.29
C PHE A 431 -12.81 26.37 -32.13
N ASN A 432 -13.61 27.43 -32.04
CA ASN A 432 -13.49 28.39 -30.94
C ASN A 432 -13.79 27.71 -29.59
N THR A 433 -14.81 26.87 -29.52
CA THR A 433 -15.15 26.12 -28.31
C THR A 433 -14.02 25.15 -27.91
N ILE A 434 -13.42 24.45 -28.87
CA ILE A 434 -12.25 23.57 -28.62
C ILE A 434 -11.08 24.38 -28.05
N ARG A 435 -10.83 25.58 -28.62
CA ARG A 435 -9.76 26.47 -28.15
C ARG A 435 -10.03 26.99 -26.74
N GLU A 436 -11.26 27.32 -26.42
CA GLU A 436 -11.67 27.72 -25.07
C GLU A 436 -11.43 26.61 -24.05
N PHE A 437 -11.74 25.34 -24.39
CA PHE A 437 -11.43 24.21 -23.53
C PHE A 437 -9.92 23.97 -23.36
N ASP A 438 -9.14 24.08 -24.44
CA ASP A 438 -7.68 23.98 -24.38
C ASP A 438 -7.06 25.05 -23.46
N ASP A 439 -7.51 26.30 -23.61
CA ASP A 439 -7.04 27.40 -22.77
C ASP A 439 -7.46 27.20 -21.30
N ALA A 440 -8.69 26.73 -21.04
CA ALA A 440 -9.18 26.40 -19.72
C ALA A 440 -8.38 25.25 -19.07
N ILE A 441 -8.00 24.24 -19.86
CA ILE A 441 -7.15 23.14 -19.40
C ILE A 441 -5.76 23.65 -19.03
N ARG A 442 -5.13 24.48 -19.87
CA ARG A 442 -3.81 25.08 -19.60
C ARG A 442 -3.81 25.91 -18.34
N ASP A 443 -4.83 26.74 -18.15
CA ASP A 443 -5.00 27.55 -16.95
C ASP A 443 -5.19 26.69 -15.71
N ALA A 444 -6.00 25.63 -15.79
CA ALA A 444 -6.21 24.71 -14.69
C ALA A 444 -4.94 23.93 -14.33
N VAL A 445 -4.16 23.48 -15.32
CA VAL A 445 -2.86 22.82 -15.13
C VAL A 445 -1.86 23.77 -14.45
N SER A 446 -1.79 25.03 -14.87
CA SER A 446 -0.93 26.03 -14.24
C SER A 446 -1.27 26.23 -12.76
N LYS A 447 -2.57 26.39 -12.45
CA LYS A 447 -3.08 26.50 -11.06
C LYS A 447 -2.80 25.25 -10.22
N PHE A 448 -2.96 24.06 -10.84
CA PHE A 448 -2.61 22.79 -10.21
C PHE A 448 -1.12 22.73 -9.84
N GLN A 449 -0.24 23.05 -10.78
CA GLN A 449 1.21 23.03 -10.53
C GLN A 449 1.62 23.99 -9.40
N ARG A 450 1.05 25.21 -9.41
CA ARG A 450 1.30 26.20 -8.37
C ARG A 450 0.85 25.72 -7.00
N LEU A 451 -0.39 25.21 -6.87
CA LEU A 451 -0.91 24.72 -5.59
C LEU A 451 -0.12 23.52 -5.07
N ASN A 452 0.33 22.64 -5.96
CA ASN A 452 1.16 21.50 -5.59
C ASN A 452 2.55 21.93 -5.09
N SER A 453 3.15 22.96 -5.72
CA SER A 453 4.40 23.56 -5.23
C SER A 453 4.23 24.17 -3.84
N GLU A 454 3.19 24.99 -3.66
CA GLU A 454 2.88 25.62 -2.37
C GLU A 454 2.57 24.58 -1.27
N ALA A 455 1.93 23.44 -1.61
CA ALA A 455 1.72 22.35 -0.65
C ALA A 455 3.04 21.66 -0.27
N LYS A 456 3.95 21.46 -1.23
CA LYS A 456 5.30 20.92 -0.97
C LYS A 456 6.13 21.84 -0.08
N GLU A 457 6.07 23.16 -0.32
CA GLU A 457 6.76 24.15 0.50
C GLU A 457 6.26 24.12 1.95
N ALA A 458 4.94 24.12 2.14
CA ALA A 458 4.34 24.01 3.48
C ALA A 458 4.75 22.71 4.21
N LEU A 459 4.85 21.59 3.50
CA LEU A 459 5.34 20.33 4.07
C LEU A 459 6.83 20.39 4.43
N ASN A 460 7.65 21.03 3.61
CA ASN A 460 9.07 21.22 3.91
C ASN A 460 9.28 22.11 5.13
N GLU A 461 8.50 23.18 5.28
CA GLU A 461 8.53 24.00 6.50
C GLU A 461 8.07 23.22 7.73
N ALA A 462 7.03 22.39 7.60
CA ALA A 462 6.59 21.50 8.67
C ALA A 462 7.70 20.52 9.08
N LEU A 463 8.45 19.96 8.11
CA LEU A 463 9.62 19.12 8.37
C LEU A 463 10.75 19.88 9.11
N ASN A 464 10.97 21.14 8.76
CA ASN A 464 11.95 21.96 9.47
C ASN A 464 11.53 22.20 10.94
N CYS A 465 10.23 22.43 11.21
CA CYS A 465 9.73 22.49 12.57
C CYS A 465 9.99 21.18 13.35
N VAL A 466 9.84 20.03 12.70
CA VAL A 466 10.15 18.72 13.31
C VAL A 466 11.64 18.60 13.62
N ARG A 467 12.51 19.04 12.71
CA ARG A 467 13.98 19.02 12.93
C ARG A 467 14.39 19.93 14.09
N GLU A 468 13.77 21.09 14.21
CA GLU A 468 14.03 21.99 15.35
C GLU A 468 13.52 21.39 16.66
N GLN A 469 12.35 20.79 16.68
CA GLN A 469 11.87 20.02 17.84
C GLN A 469 12.83 18.90 18.22
N GLN A 470 13.39 18.18 17.26
CA GLN A 470 14.36 17.11 17.50
C GLN A 470 15.62 17.65 18.15
N LYS A 471 16.15 18.79 17.69
CA LYS A 471 17.32 19.43 18.31
C LYS A 471 17.06 19.79 19.80
N PHE A 472 15.86 20.28 20.11
CA PHE A 472 15.46 20.53 21.50
C PHE A 472 15.44 19.21 22.31
N HIS A 473 14.89 18.14 21.77
CA HIS A 473 14.86 16.83 22.42
C HIS A 473 16.29 16.27 22.65
N ASP A 474 17.17 16.39 21.66
CA ASP A 474 18.55 15.92 21.77
C ASP A 474 19.36 16.73 22.83
N MET A 475 19.16 18.04 22.92
CA MET A 475 19.77 18.86 23.97
C MET A 475 19.29 18.50 25.39
N ILE A 476 18.03 18.05 25.50
CA ILE A 476 17.41 17.66 26.76
C ILE A 476 17.91 16.29 27.22
N LYS A 477 18.06 15.34 26.29
CA LYS A 477 18.51 13.99 26.56
C LYS A 477 19.84 13.93 27.32
N ASN A 478 20.65 14.95 27.15
CA ASN A 478 21.96 15.07 27.82
C ASN A 478 21.90 15.75 29.21
N LYS A 479 20.72 16.26 29.65
CA LYS A 479 20.58 17.06 30.89
C LYS A 479 19.56 16.55 31.90
N VAL A 480 18.75 15.54 31.54
CA VAL A 480 17.62 15.07 32.38
C VAL A 480 17.93 13.72 33.00
N THR A 481 17.79 13.63 34.32
CA THR A 481 17.74 12.34 35.05
C THR A 481 16.39 11.71 34.79
N PHE A 482 16.40 10.53 34.17
CA PHE A 482 15.20 9.76 33.88
C PHE A 482 14.66 9.06 35.14
N ASP A 483 13.33 8.96 35.27
CA ASP A 483 12.72 8.06 36.25
C ASP A 483 12.95 6.60 35.84
N ASN A 484 12.90 5.67 36.80
CA ASN A 484 13.11 4.25 36.55
C ASN A 484 12.27 3.70 35.37
N ALA A 485 11.02 4.17 35.22
CA ALA A 485 10.14 3.74 34.11
C ALA A 485 10.63 4.24 32.75
N SER A 486 11.15 5.48 32.66
CA SER A 486 11.70 6.03 31.42
C SER A 486 13.05 5.34 31.08
N GLU A 487 13.85 4.98 32.08
CA GLU A 487 15.08 4.23 31.89
C GLU A 487 14.79 2.80 31.35
N TYR A 488 13.78 2.13 31.90
CA TYR A 488 13.30 0.85 31.34
C TYR A 488 12.78 1.01 29.91
N ALA A 489 12.01 2.04 29.61
CA ALA A 489 11.51 2.30 28.25
C ALA A 489 12.66 2.51 27.25
N LEU A 490 13.70 3.27 27.63
CA LEU A 490 14.90 3.48 26.81
C LEU A 490 15.69 2.18 26.58
N THR A 491 15.72 1.29 27.57
CA THR A 491 16.40 -0.01 27.47
C THR A 491 15.58 -1.01 26.61
N ILE A 492 14.26 -0.95 26.70
CA ILE A 492 13.36 -1.87 25.98
C ILE A 492 13.25 -1.50 24.50
N LEU A 493 13.27 -0.22 24.09
CA LEU A 493 13.15 0.21 22.72
C LEU A 493 14.15 -0.44 21.75
N PRO A 494 15.47 -0.46 22.02
CA PRO A 494 16.43 -1.15 21.16
C PRO A 494 16.23 -2.67 21.16
N LEU A 495 15.78 -3.25 22.27
CA LEU A 495 15.44 -4.68 22.34
C LEU A 495 14.23 -5.01 21.45
N LEU A 496 13.16 -4.20 21.53
CA LEU A 496 11.99 -4.34 20.65
C LEU A 496 12.37 -4.18 19.17
N THR A 497 13.32 -3.29 18.87
CA THR A 497 13.79 -3.11 17.49
C THR A 497 14.56 -4.35 17.00
N LYS A 498 15.45 -4.90 17.82
CA LYS A 498 16.15 -6.16 17.50
C LYS A 498 15.19 -7.34 17.41
N TYR A 499 14.22 -7.40 18.32
CA TYR A 499 13.19 -8.43 18.33
C TYR A 499 12.34 -8.38 17.06
N ALA A 500 11.81 -7.19 16.69
CA ALA A 500 11.05 -6.99 15.47
C ALA A 500 11.85 -7.44 14.24
N HIS A 501 13.11 -7.07 14.15
CA HIS A 501 13.97 -7.46 13.02
C HIS A 501 14.16 -8.99 12.94
N LYS A 502 14.52 -9.64 14.06
CA LYS A 502 14.68 -11.09 14.10
C LYS A 502 13.37 -11.84 13.84
N LEU A 503 12.25 -11.33 14.40
CA LEU A 503 10.92 -11.90 14.15
C LEU A 503 10.56 -11.78 12.67
N SER A 504 10.80 -10.61 12.07
CA SER A 504 10.60 -10.34 10.67
C SER A 504 11.40 -11.31 9.77
N GLU A 505 12.70 -11.44 10.02
CA GLU A 505 13.58 -12.36 9.28
C GLU A 505 13.10 -13.81 9.38
N LYS A 506 12.76 -14.27 10.59
CA LYS A 506 12.28 -15.63 10.80
C LYS A 506 10.97 -15.89 10.07
N ARG A 507 9.98 -15.00 10.26
CA ARG A 507 8.67 -15.13 9.64
C ARG A 507 8.73 -15.04 8.12
N ILE A 508 9.56 -14.15 7.58
CA ILE A 508 9.78 -14.03 6.14
C ILE A 508 10.38 -15.31 5.58
N ALA A 509 11.39 -15.89 6.25
CA ALA A 509 11.95 -17.16 5.80
C ALA A 509 10.92 -18.30 5.81
N GLU A 510 10.00 -18.31 6.78
CA GLU A 510 8.87 -19.25 6.80
C GLU A 510 7.92 -19.02 5.62
N VAL A 511 7.59 -17.73 5.28
CA VAL A 511 6.75 -17.38 4.13
C VAL A 511 7.41 -17.77 2.83
N GLU A 512 8.71 -17.48 2.64
CA GLU A 512 9.47 -17.88 1.43
C GLU A 512 9.45 -19.39 1.22
N LYS A 513 9.59 -20.16 2.31
CA LYS A 513 9.53 -21.62 2.28
C LYS A 513 8.14 -22.12 1.92
N GLU A 514 7.10 -21.59 2.59
CA GLU A 514 5.72 -21.97 2.31
C GLU A 514 5.30 -21.56 0.90
N PHE A 515 5.66 -20.37 0.45
CA PHE A 515 5.44 -19.94 -0.93
C PHE A 515 5.98 -20.95 -1.92
N SER A 516 7.24 -21.34 -1.76
CA SER A 516 7.88 -22.30 -2.67
C SER A 516 7.19 -23.66 -2.64
N ARG A 517 6.71 -24.11 -1.48
CA ARG A 517 5.96 -25.36 -1.31
C ARG A 517 4.61 -25.31 -2.03
N ILE A 518 3.85 -24.22 -1.82
CA ILE A 518 2.51 -24.04 -2.36
C ILE A 518 2.59 -23.79 -3.86
N TYR A 519 3.50 -22.93 -4.33
CA TYR A 519 3.68 -22.63 -5.74
C TYR A 519 3.98 -23.91 -6.54
N LYS A 520 4.85 -24.77 -6.03
CA LYS A 520 5.16 -26.07 -6.67
C LYS A 520 3.93 -26.99 -6.77
N ARG A 521 2.94 -26.86 -5.90
CA ARG A 521 1.68 -27.61 -5.91
C ARG A 521 0.70 -27.06 -6.95
N LEU A 522 0.67 -25.73 -7.12
CA LEU A 522 -0.30 -25.03 -7.97
C LEU A 522 0.19 -24.77 -9.39
N ALA A 523 1.48 -24.55 -9.59
CA ALA A 523 2.08 -24.29 -10.89
C ALA A 523 2.08 -25.56 -11.79
N ARG A 524 2.18 -25.35 -13.09
CA ARG A 524 2.34 -26.43 -14.09
C ARG A 524 3.75 -27.00 -14.03
N LYS A 525 3.90 -28.25 -14.48
CA LYS A 525 5.23 -28.92 -14.52
C LYS A 525 6.21 -28.20 -15.47
N ASP A 526 5.69 -27.55 -16.50
CA ASP A 526 6.46 -26.86 -17.54
C ASP A 526 6.63 -25.37 -17.28
N GLU A 527 6.03 -24.85 -16.19
CA GLU A 527 6.15 -23.44 -15.79
C GLU A 527 7.45 -23.20 -15.03
N LEU A 528 7.88 -21.92 -15.07
CA LEU A 528 9.01 -21.44 -14.27
C LEU A 528 8.77 -21.77 -12.80
N LYS A 529 9.70 -22.50 -12.18
CA LYS A 529 9.66 -22.76 -10.75
C LYS A 529 10.06 -21.51 -9.99
N LEU A 530 9.07 -20.70 -9.68
CA LEU A 530 9.26 -19.43 -8.98
C LEU A 530 9.59 -19.64 -7.51
N ARG A 531 10.52 -18.83 -7.03
CA ARG A 531 10.81 -18.64 -5.61
C ARG A 531 10.56 -17.17 -5.27
N ALA A 532 9.90 -16.91 -4.17
CA ALA A 532 9.81 -15.56 -3.63
C ALA A 532 11.00 -15.28 -2.73
N LYS A 533 11.66 -14.15 -2.94
CA LYS A 533 12.66 -13.58 -2.04
C LYS A 533 12.11 -12.28 -1.48
N ILE A 534 11.98 -12.20 -0.16
CA ILE A 534 11.33 -11.08 0.51
C ILE A 534 12.37 -10.29 1.29
N ASN A 535 12.43 -9.00 1.03
CA ASN A 535 13.32 -8.12 1.78
C ASN A 535 12.77 -7.87 3.19
N ALA A 536 13.51 -8.25 4.22
CA ALA A 536 13.06 -8.14 5.62
C ALA A 536 12.83 -6.70 6.12
N LYS A 537 13.37 -5.68 5.44
CA LYS A 537 13.19 -4.27 5.83
C LYS A 537 12.07 -3.59 5.06
N THR A 538 12.00 -3.82 3.76
CA THR A 538 11.03 -3.16 2.87
C THR A 538 9.79 -4.00 2.62
N PHE A 539 9.84 -5.30 2.89
CA PHE A 539 8.82 -6.31 2.54
C PHE A 539 8.54 -6.42 1.04
N ASN A 540 9.43 -5.88 0.21
CA ASN A 540 9.33 -6.08 -1.23
C ASN A 540 9.62 -7.55 -1.56
N VAL A 541 8.81 -8.08 -2.48
CA VAL A 541 8.92 -9.47 -2.94
C VAL A 541 9.58 -9.47 -4.30
N ASP A 542 10.72 -10.11 -4.43
CA ASP A 542 11.41 -10.37 -5.67
C ASP A 542 11.14 -11.82 -6.08
N LEU A 543 10.79 -12.05 -7.34
CA LEU A 543 10.64 -13.39 -7.87
C LEU A 543 11.94 -13.84 -8.51
N GLN A 544 12.31 -15.09 -8.24
CA GLN A 544 13.53 -15.70 -8.75
C GLN A 544 13.19 -17.07 -9.38
N ASP A 545 13.91 -17.44 -10.43
CA ASP A 545 13.90 -18.78 -10.98
C ASP A 545 14.72 -19.76 -10.09
N GLU A 546 14.81 -21.04 -10.51
CA GLU A 546 15.62 -22.05 -9.82
C GLU A 546 17.12 -21.68 -9.74
N ASN A 547 17.61 -20.86 -10.66
CA ASN A 547 19.01 -20.44 -10.76
C ASN A 547 19.26 -19.12 -9.99
N GLY A 548 18.24 -18.55 -9.34
CA GLY A 548 18.35 -17.29 -8.59
C GLY A 548 18.30 -16.03 -9.46
N LYS A 549 17.97 -16.15 -10.77
CA LYS A 549 17.79 -15.00 -11.65
C LYS A 549 16.46 -14.32 -11.35
N LEU A 550 16.50 -13.00 -11.22
CA LEU A 550 15.29 -12.17 -11.01
C LEU A 550 14.36 -12.26 -12.22
N ILE A 551 13.09 -12.40 -11.94
CA ILE A 551 12.01 -12.42 -12.92
C ILE A 551 11.14 -11.19 -12.69
N ASP A 552 10.92 -10.42 -13.75
CA ASP A 552 10.00 -9.30 -13.73
C ASP A 552 8.55 -9.80 -13.67
N ARG A 553 7.79 -9.37 -12.67
CA ARG A 553 6.38 -9.73 -12.50
C ARG A 553 5.51 -9.34 -13.69
N ASN A 554 5.89 -8.28 -14.41
CA ASN A 554 5.16 -7.81 -15.57
C ASN A 554 5.20 -8.83 -16.73
N LEU A 555 6.23 -9.66 -16.77
CA LEU A 555 6.39 -10.72 -17.78
C LEU A 555 5.54 -11.96 -17.52
N LEU A 556 4.95 -12.09 -16.32
CA LEU A 556 4.06 -13.19 -16.00
C LEU A 556 2.74 -13.06 -16.77
N SER A 557 2.24 -14.18 -17.27
CA SER A 557 0.89 -14.27 -17.84
C SER A 557 -0.18 -13.99 -16.77
N ALA A 558 -1.40 -13.68 -17.18
CA ALA A 558 -2.50 -13.42 -16.26
C ALA A 558 -2.77 -14.60 -15.30
N GLY A 559 -2.66 -15.84 -15.81
CA GLY A 559 -2.80 -17.06 -15.00
C GLY A 559 -1.67 -17.21 -13.97
N GLU A 560 -0.42 -17.00 -14.37
CA GLU A 560 0.74 -17.07 -13.47
C GLU A 560 0.68 -15.97 -12.39
N LYS A 561 0.23 -14.76 -12.74
CA LYS A 561 -0.01 -13.68 -11.78
C LYS A 561 -1.05 -14.08 -10.73
N GLN A 562 -2.11 -14.73 -11.14
CA GLN A 562 -3.16 -15.21 -10.25
C GLN A 562 -2.65 -16.34 -9.34
N ILE A 563 -1.92 -17.31 -9.88
CA ILE A 563 -1.28 -18.39 -9.10
C ILE A 563 -0.27 -17.80 -8.11
N TYR A 564 0.55 -16.82 -8.52
CA TYR A 564 1.46 -16.11 -7.61
C TYR A 564 0.71 -15.46 -6.44
N ALA A 565 -0.34 -14.70 -6.73
CA ALA A 565 -1.10 -14.01 -5.69
C ALA A 565 -1.78 -14.98 -4.72
N VAL A 566 -2.44 -16.01 -5.24
CA VAL A 566 -3.07 -17.08 -4.42
C VAL A 566 -2.02 -17.80 -3.56
N THR A 567 -0.88 -18.16 -4.13
CA THR A 567 0.24 -18.78 -3.41
C THR A 567 0.72 -17.92 -2.25
N MET A 568 0.88 -16.61 -2.51
CA MET A 568 1.34 -15.67 -1.48
C MET A 568 0.31 -15.53 -0.35
N LEU A 569 -0.98 -15.45 -0.68
CA LEU A 569 -2.07 -15.37 0.29
C LEU A 569 -2.13 -16.63 1.18
N GLU A 570 -2.03 -17.80 0.56
CA GLU A 570 -2.02 -19.08 1.30
C GLU A 570 -0.78 -19.19 2.20
N ALA A 571 0.41 -18.82 1.69
CA ALA A 571 1.65 -18.84 2.46
C ALA A 571 1.57 -17.91 3.69
N LEU A 572 1.03 -16.71 3.50
CA LEU A 572 0.81 -15.75 4.59
C LEU A 572 -0.21 -16.28 5.61
N GLY A 573 -1.29 -16.88 5.14
CA GLY A 573 -2.31 -17.51 5.99
C GLY A 573 -1.70 -18.59 6.90
N HIS A 574 -0.92 -19.51 6.33
CA HIS A 574 -0.25 -20.58 7.06
C HIS A 574 0.74 -20.06 8.11
N VAL A 575 1.61 -19.12 7.71
CA VAL A 575 2.65 -18.59 8.61
C VAL A 575 2.07 -17.70 9.72
N SER A 576 0.96 -17.01 9.44
CA SER A 576 0.30 -16.15 10.43
C SER A 576 -0.23 -16.92 11.64
N GLY A 577 -0.56 -18.20 11.47
CA GLY A 577 -1.24 -19.01 12.45
C GLY A 577 -2.67 -18.57 12.78
N LYS A 578 -3.19 -17.55 12.06
CA LYS A 578 -4.57 -17.08 12.20
C LYS A 578 -5.45 -17.85 11.23
N LEU A 579 -6.30 -18.70 11.76
CA LEU A 579 -7.31 -19.39 10.98
C LEU A 579 -8.45 -18.41 10.65
N LEU A 580 -8.42 -17.82 9.47
CA LEU A 580 -9.45 -16.92 8.95
C LEU A 580 -10.26 -17.61 7.84
N PRO A 581 -11.57 -17.36 7.74
CA PRO A 581 -12.36 -17.85 6.61
C PRO A 581 -11.92 -17.18 5.32
N VAL A 582 -11.93 -17.91 4.22
CA VAL A 582 -11.60 -17.40 2.86
C VAL A 582 -12.91 -17.26 2.08
N ILE A 583 -13.16 -16.08 1.54
CA ILE A 583 -14.33 -15.80 0.72
C ILE A 583 -13.87 -15.28 -0.64
N ILE A 584 -14.24 -15.99 -1.70
CA ILE A 584 -13.77 -15.69 -3.05
C ILE A 584 -14.97 -15.47 -3.97
N ASP A 585 -15.06 -14.29 -4.56
CA ASP A 585 -16.02 -14.02 -5.63
C ASP A 585 -15.34 -14.27 -6.99
N THR A 586 -15.94 -15.10 -7.83
CA THR A 586 -15.48 -15.44 -9.18
C THR A 586 -14.00 -15.88 -9.26
N PRO A 587 -13.62 -17.01 -8.59
CA PRO A 587 -12.21 -17.42 -8.44
C PRO A 587 -11.52 -17.84 -9.74
N LEU A 588 -12.28 -18.25 -10.76
CA LEU A 588 -11.76 -18.94 -11.96
C LEU A 588 -11.88 -18.13 -13.25
N GLY A 589 -12.38 -16.89 -13.19
CA GLY A 589 -12.81 -16.13 -14.38
C GLY A 589 -11.71 -15.81 -15.41
N ARG A 590 -10.44 -15.73 -15.00
CA ARG A 590 -9.31 -15.37 -15.88
C ARG A 590 -8.30 -16.49 -16.11
N LEU A 591 -8.61 -17.70 -15.63
CA LEU A 591 -7.71 -18.83 -15.73
C LEU A 591 -8.03 -19.70 -16.95
N ASP A 592 -6.98 -20.26 -17.56
CA ASP A 592 -7.12 -21.34 -18.51
C ASP A 592 -7.58 -22.64 -17.81
N SER A 593 -7.96 -23.65 -18.61
CA SER A 593 -8.49 -24.91 -18.10
C SER A 593 -7.53 -25.62 -17.14
N HIS A 594 -6.22 -25.58 -17.41
CA HIS A 594 -5.23 -26.27 -16.59
C HIS A 594 -5.02 -25.61 -15.23
N HIS A 595 -4.95 -24.26 -15.19
CA HIS A 595 -4.87 -23.52 -13.94
C HIS A 595 -6.15 -23.65 -13.11
N ARG A 596 -7.33 -23.71 -13.79
CA ARG A 596 -8.61 -23.98 -13.12
C ARG A 596 -8.61 -25.36 -12.45
N ASP A 597 -8.21 -26.42 -13.17
CA ASP A 597 -8.12 -27.77 -12.63
C ASP A 597 -7.24 -27.77 -11.35
N LYS A 598 -6.07 -27.15 -11.39
CA LYS A 598 -5.14 -27.10 -10.26
C LYS A 598 -5.69 -26.32 -9.05
N LEU A 599 -6.34 -25.19 -9.29
CA LEU A 599 -6.96 -24.40 -8.23
C LEU A 599 -8.13 -25.17 -7.59
N VAL A 600 -8.98 -25.78 -8.40
CA VAL A 600 -10.14 -26.53 -7.90
C VAL A 600 -9.70 -27.77 -7.14
N GLU A 601 -8.70 -28.49 -7.64
CA GLU A 601 -8.22 -29.73 -7.03
C GLU A 601 -7.34 -29.51 -5.79
N ASN A 602 -6.41 -28.56 -5.86
CA ASN A 602 -5.33 -28.47 -4.88
C ASN A 602 -5.39 -27.24 -3.96
N TYR A 603 -6.19 -26.21 -4.31
CA TYR A 603 -6.28 -24.99 -3.49
C TYR A 603 -7.60 -24.88 -2.75
N ILE A 604 -8.72 -24.93 -3.46
CA ILE A 604 -10.04 -24.68 -2.88
C ILE A 604 -10.33 -25.55 -1.65
N PRO A 605 -10.05 -26.88 -1.63
CA PRO A 605 -10.32 -27.72 -0.48
C PRO A 605 -9.47 -27.40 0.74
N ASP A 606 -8.24 -26.91 0.53
CA ASP A 606 -7.22 -26.72 1.56
C ASP A 606 -6.98 -25.23 1.90
N ALA A 607 -7.63 -24.28 1.20
CA ALA A 607 -7.39 -22.85 1.36
C ALA A 607 -7.60 -22.33 2.78
N SER A 608 -8.57 -22.90 3.50
CA SER A 608 -8.85 -22.58 4.91
C SER A 608 -9.79 -23.63 5.54
N HIS A 609 -9.95 -23.53 6.86
CA HIS A 609 -10.95 -24.30 7.61
C HIS A 609 -12.41 -23.95 7.25
N GLN A 610 -12.62 -22.80 6.60
CA GLN A 610 -13.89 -22.38 6.02
C GLN A 610 -13.61 -21.64 4.71
N VAL A 611 -14.19 -22.11 3.63
CA VAL A 611 -14.06 -21.53 2.29
C VAL A 611 -15.45 -21.24 1.74
N ILE A 612 -15.73 -20.01 1.37
CA ILE A 612 -16.99 -19.58 0.76
C ILE A 612 -16.69 -19.12 -0.67
N ILE A 613 -17.26 -19.79 -1.65
CA ILE A 613 -17.06 -19.48 -3.06
C ILE A 613 -18.37 -18.96 -3.64
N LEU A 614 -18.26 -17.79 -4.27
CA LEU A 614 -19.32 -17.20 -5.08
C LEU A 614 -18.94 -17.42 -6.55
N SER A 615 -19.70 -18.22 -7.28
CA SER A 615 -19.32 -18.63 -8.64
C SER A 615 -20.49 -18.60 -9.62
N THR A 616 -20.15 -18.63 -10.91
CA THR A 616 -21.13 -18.86 -11.98
C THR A 616 -21.21 -20.34 -12.32
N ASP A 617 -22.21 -20.71 -13.10
CA ASP A 617 -22.39 -22.06 -13.68
C ASP A 617 -21.25 -22.47 -14.61
N THR A 618 -20.59 -21.49 -15.28
CA THR A 618 -19.47 -21.70 -16.18
C THR A 618 -18.12 -21.78 -15.48
N GLU A 619 -17.99 -21.22 -14.28
CA GLU A 619 -16.76 -21.29 -13.49
C GLU A 619 -16.66 -22.63 -12.75
N ILE A 620 -17.71 -23.00 -12.02
CA ILE A 620 -17.82 -24.31 -11.39
C ILE A 620 -18.90 -25.07 -12.14
N ASP A 621 -18.49 -25.72 -13.21
CA ASP A 621 -19.32 -26.55 -14.04
C ASP A 621 -19.72 -27.87 -13.35
N GLU A 622 -20.56 -28.67 -14.01
CA GLU A 622 -21.00 -29.94 -13.46
C GLU A 622 -19.85 -30.93 -13.17
N LYS A 623 -18.77 -30.88 -13.99
CA LYS A 623 -17.58 -31.69 -13.81
C LYS A 623 -16.86 -31.33 -12.51
N TYR A 624 -16.55 -30.05 -12.29
CA TYR A 624 -15.88 -29.59 -11.08
C TYR A 624 -16.74 -29.85 -9.83
N TYR A 625 -18.05 -29.58 -9.92
CA TYR A 625 -18.97 -29.83 -8.82
C TYR A 625 -19.02 -31.29 -8.41
N ARG A 626 -19.18 -32.24 -9.39
CA ARG A 626 -19.41 -33.66 -9.09
C ARG A 626 -18.14 -34.43 -8.76
N TYR A 627 -17.02 -34.14 -9.44
CA TYR A 627 -15.82 -34.99 -9.35
C TYR A 627 -14.75 -34.44 -8.41
N TYR A 628 -14.67 -33.12 -8.22
CA TYR A 628 -13.59 -32.52 -7.43
C TYR A 628 -14.07 -31.92 -6.10
N LEU A 629 -15.23 -31.28 -6.07
CA LEU A 629 -15.66 -30.50 -4.89
C LEU A 629 -16.72 -31.19 -4.05
N ARG A 630 -17.43 -32.18 -4.56
CA ARG A 630 -18.59 -32.82 -3.90
C ARG A 630 -18.30 -33.24 -2.47
N ASP A 631 -17.15 -33.86 -2.24
CA ASP A 631 -16.79 -34.40 -0.93
C ASP A 631 -16.37 -33.32 0.08
N CYS A 632 -15.99 -32.14 -0.42
CA CYS A 632 -15.57 -30.99 0.37
C CYS A 632 -16.71 -30.00 0.63
N ILE A 633 -17.83 -30.08 -0.12
CA ILE A 633 -18.97 -29.16 0.03
C ILE A 633 -19.79 -29.55 1.25
N SER A 634 -19.94 -28.61 2.19
CA SER A 634 -20.86 -28.72 3.33
C SER A 634 -22.26 -28.22 2.97
N LYS A 635 -22.33 -27.05 2.36
CA LYS A 635 -23.60 -26.39 1.98
C LYS A 635 -23.48 -25.79 0.59
N SER A 636 -24.59 -25.76 -0.13
CA SER A 636 -24.67 -25.11 -1.42
C SER A 636 -25.94 -24.30 -1.54
N TYR A 637 -25.82 -23.15 -2.22
CA TYR A 637 -26.91 -22.22 -2.46
C TYR A 637 -26.91 -21.77 -3.91
N GLU A 638 -28.09 -21.43 -4.44
CA GLU A 638 -28.27 -20.83 -5.73
C GLU A 638 -29.03 -19.51 -5.58
N ILE A 639 -28.48 -18.45 -6.18
CA ILE A 639 -29.10 -17.12 -6.22
C ILE A 639 -29.82 -16.98 -7.55
N CYS A 640 -31.15 -16.94 -7.49
CA CYS A 640 -32.02 -16.77 -8.64
C CYS A 640 -32.55 -15.34 -8.70
N TYR A 641 -32.21 -14.59 -9.74
CA TYR A 641 -32.77 -13.26 -10.00
C TYR A 641 -34.08 -13.40 -10.80
N SER A 642 -35.11 -12.71 -10.37
CA SER A 642 -36.39 -12.61 -11.07
C SER A 642 -36.56 -11.20 -11.64
N SER A 643 -36.68 -11.10 -12.95
CA SER A 643 -36.99 -9.83 -13.65
C SER A 643 -38.39 -9.30 -13.33
N LEU A 644 -39.32 -10.19 -12.97
CA LEU A 644 -40.69 -9.81 -12.60
C LEU A 644 -40.73 -9.07 -11.26
N SER A 645 -40.03 -9.60 -10.24
CA SER A 645 -39.94 -8.98 -8.91
C SER A 645 -38.76 -8.01 -8.78
N GLN A 646 -37.90 -7.91 -9.80
CA GLN A 646 -36.65 -7.15 -9.77
C GLN A 646 -35.79 -7.45 -8.50
N SER A 647 -35.88 -8.67 -8.02
CA SER A 647 -35.21 -9.11 -6.81
C SER A 647 -34.62 -10.50 -6.94
N SER A 648 -33.65 -10.80 -6.10
CA SER A 648 -33.00 -12.11 -6.00
C SER A 648 -33.51 -12.87 -4.81
N VAL A 649 -33.65 -14.19 -4.99
CA VAL A 649 -34.02 -15.17 -3.95
C VAL A 649 -32.92 -16.19 -3.83
N ILE A 650 -32.61 -16.58 -2.58
CA ILE A 650 -31.62 -17.59 -2.28
C ILE A 650 -32.33 -18.93 -2.08
N LYS A 651 -31.91 -19.96 -2.82
CA LYS A 651 -32.42 -21.33 -2.71
C LYS A 651 -31.33 -22.26 -2.24
N HIS A 652 -31.70 -23.33 -1.51
CA HIS A 652 -30.77 -24.39 -1.20
C HIS A 652 -30.47 -25.25 -2.44
N GLY A 653 -29.21 -25.59 -2.65
CA GLY A 653 -28.75 -26.36 -3.80
C GLY A 653 -27.78 -25.57 -4.67
N TYR A 654 -27.38 -26.19 -5.77
CA TYR A 654 -26.53 -25.57 -6.79
C TYR A 654 -27.04 -25.99 -8.17
N PHE A 655 -26.71 -25.31 -9.23
CA PHE A 655 -27.20 -25.51 -10.61
C PHE A 655 -27.31 -27.00 -11.03
N TRP A 656 -26.39 -27.84 -10.55
CA TRP A 656 -26.26 -29.24 -10.94
C TRP A 656 -26.90 -30.26 -9.99
N LYS A 657 -27.52 -29.80 -8.91
CA LYS A 657 -28.28 -30.64 -8.00
C LYS A 657 -29.70 -30.74 -8.52
N LYS A 658 -30.03 -31.77 -9.29
CA LYS A 658 -31.41 -32.07 -9.66
C LYS A 658 -32.23 -32.27 -8.39
N ASN A 659 -33.32 -31.52 -8.25
CA ASN A 659 -34.33 -31.69 -7.22
C ASN A 659 -34.98 -33.09 -7.34
N ASN A 660 -34.42 -34.06 -6.61
CA ASN A 660 -35.09 -35.34 -6.40
C ASN A 660 -35.68 -35.40 -4.96
N GLU A 661 -35.80 -34.29 -4.25
CA GLU A 661 -36.35 -34.22 -2.89
C GLU A 661 -37.42 -33.14 -2.71
N SER A 662 -38.18 -32.82 -3.73
CA SER A 662 -39.38 -31.97 -3.59
C SER A 662 -40.68 -32.73 -3.84
N GLU A 663 -40.77 -33.97 -3.36
CA GLU A 663 -42.01 -34.65 -3.12
C GLU A 663 -41.91 -35.39 -1.82
N VAL A 664 -42.24 -34.76 -0.71
CA VAL A 664 -42.87 -35.25 0.51
C VAL A 664 -42.79 -34.11 1.55
N SER A 665 -43.79 -33.30 1.60
CA SER A 665 -44.54 -32.94 2.82
C SER A 665 -45.57 -31.89 2.44
N ILE A 666 -46.78 -32.41 2.36
CA ILE A 666 -48.03 -31.68 2.47
C ILE A 666 -48.13 -31.16 3.91
#